data_2082d7017243d22d324380e25bea3108
#
_entry.id   2082d7017243d22d324380e25bea3108
#
_cell.length_a   1.000
_cell.length_b   1.000
_cell.length_c   1.000
_cell.angle_alpha   90.00
_cell.angle_beta   90.00
_cell.angle_gamma   90.00
#
_symmetry.space_group_name_H-M   'P 1'
#
loop_
_entity.id
_entity.type
_entity.pdbx_description
1 polymer ?
#
loop_
_entity_poly.entity_id
_entity_poly.type
_entity_poly.pdbx_seq_one_letter_code
_entity_poly.pdbx_strand_id
1 'polypeptide(L)'
;MEQISKEQAQKEVKELREKLEYYAKLYYDMDNPAISDYDYDMMMNRLKALEKQFPELITRDSLTQKVGGHVKEGFKQVVHEVPLQSLQDIFSFEELRDFDTRVRKVAEENNEELKYVVETKIDGLSTALKYENGILVQGATRGNGQIGEDVTENLKTIKHIPKEINEKINITVRGEVFIGTKEFEKMNEEREILEEPLFANARNAAAGSLRQLNSKIAAQRPLDIFVFNVQKYDANTFDSGNSHFVELNKLENLGFNVVPVRKLCSTIDEAIDAIKKIGEDREKLSFGIDGAVVKVDNLHLREILGTTYKTPKWAIAYKYPPEKKETKLLDIVCQVGRTGAITPTAIIEPVKVAGSTISKTTLHNEDFIKEKDLKIGDTVVIQKQGDVIPEVVDVIKDKRNGTEKEFVMPKVCPICGSPVVREEGEAIARCIGIECSAKILRNLAHFVSKEGMDIDGLGIKIIEQLVDKGLIKNIADIYTLTVEDVASLKKNGKKFAQNVIDAINQSKQNELFKLITALGIRHIGVKSAKGLTKKFKTIDEIANADLETLSNIDDVGKITAKSIYEFFRQEQTIDLIQRLKDAGVNTKVLDDKSAGYDQRFEGKTFVLTGSLENYTRDQAGEIIENFGGKVSGSVSKKTSYVLAGEEAGSKLTKAQDLGVTIISEQEFIDMIK
;
A
#
# COMPACT_ATOMS: atom_id res chain seq x y z
N MET A 1 -0.92 -13.15 -38.35
CA MET A 1 -1.83 -13.74 -37.34
C MET A 1 -1.85 -15.24 -37.60
N GLU A 2 -1.53 -16.06 -36.62
CA GLU A 2 -1.65 -17.52 -36.74
C GLU A 2 -3.10 -17.88 -37.03
N GLN A 3 -3.34 -18.77 -37.98
CA GLN A 3 -4.67 -19.32 -38.27
C GLN A 3 -5.03 -20.29 -37.13
N ILE A 4 -5.72 -19.77 -36.11
CA ILE A 4 -6.26 -20.57 -35.02
C ILE A 4 -7.64 -21.11 -35.41
N SER A 5 -7.96 -22.37 -35.08
CA SER A 5 -9.30 -22.92 -35.29
C SER A 5 -10.29 -22.26 -34.28
N LYS A 6 -11.60 -22.26 -34.68
CA LYS A 6 -12.66 -21.73 -33.82
C LYS A 6 -12.73 -22.43 -32.47
N GLU A 7 -12.54 -23.74 -32.41
CA GLU A 7 -12.54 -24.54 -31.17
C GLU A 7 -11.36 -24.17 -30.25
N GLN A 8 -10.18 -23.96 -30.84
CA GLN A 8 -9.00 -23.48 -30.08
C GLN A 8 -9.21 -22.06 -29.57
N ALA A 9 -9.77 -21.15 -30.39
CA ALA A 9 -10.10 -19.80 -29.99
C ALA A 9 -11.11 -19.77 -28.84
N GLN A 10 -12.14 -20.62 -28.87
CA GLN A 10 -13.14 -20.72 -27.81
C GLN A 10 -12.53 -21.16 -26.48
N LYS A 11 -11.63 -22.11 -26.51
CA LYS A 11 -10.90 -22.59 -25.33
C LYS A 11 -10.00 -21.48 -24.76
N GLU A 12 -9.21 -20.83 -25.62
CA GLU A 12 -8.29 -19.75 -25.23
C GLU A 12 -9.05 -18.55 -24.66
N VAL A 13 -10.17 -18.14 -25.26
CA VAL A 13 -11.05 -17.05 -24.77
C VAL A 13 -11.56 -17.36 -23.37
N LYS A 14 -11.98 -18.61 -23.10
CA LYS A 14 -12.44 -19.02 -21.76
C LYS A 14 -11.31 -18.92 -20.73
N GLU A 15 -10.14 -19.47 -21.02
CA GLU A 15 -8.97 -19.43 -20.14
C GLU A 15 -8.51 -17.98 -19.87
N LEU A 16 -8.47 -17.13 -20.90
CA LEU A 16 -8.10 -15.72 -20.76
C LEU A 16 -9.09 -14.95 -19.90
N ARG A 17 -10.40 -15.19 -20.05
CA ARG A 17 -11.43 -14.53 -19.22
C ARG A 17 -11.28 -14.91 -17.74
N GLU A 18 -11.15 -16.20 -17.43
CA GLU A 18 -10.98 -16.67 -16.06
C GLU A 18 -9.72 -16.07 -15.41
N LYS A 19 -8.59 -16.02 -16.13
CA LYS A 19 -7.35 -15.39 -15.64
C LYS A 19 -7.52 -13.89 -15.46
N LEU A 20 -8.07 -13.20 -16.44
CA LEU A 20 -8.25 -11.75 -16.39
C LEU A 20 -9.23 -11.33 -15.27
N GLU A 21 -10.31 -12.09 -15.02
CA GLU A 21 -11.21 -11.84 -13.88
C GLU A 21 -10.50 -12.02 -12.55
N TYR A 22 -9.71 -13.08 -12.41
CA TYR A 22 -8.92 -13.32 -11.20
C TYR A 22 -7.92 -12.18 -10.93
N TYR A 23 -7.15 -11.78 -11.95
CA TYR A 23 -6.18 -10.69 -11.82
C TYR A 23 -6.84 -9.33 -11.64
N ALA A 24 -7.97 -9.06 -12.29
CA ALA A 24 -8.74 -7.84 -12.08
C ALA A 24 -9.23 -7.72 -10.64
N LYS A 25 -9.69 -8.81 -10.03
CA LYS A 25 -10.11 -8.84 -8.63
C LYS A 25 -8.94 -8.54 -7.69
N LEU A 26 -7.78 -9.16 -7.90
CA LEU A 26 -6.58 -8.88 -7.10
C LEU A 26 -6.16 -7.42 -7.22
N TYR A 27 -6.21 -6.86 -8.43
CA TYR A 27 -5.78 -5.50 -8.73
C TYR A 27 -6.74 -4.43 -8.20
N TYR A 28 -8.04 -4.52 -8.53
CA TYR A 28 -9.03 -3.48 -8.24
C TYR A 28 -9.67 -3.59 -6.86
N ASP A 29 -9.88 -4.83 -6.37
CA ASP A 29 -10.63 -5.07 -5.14
C ASP A 29 -9.69 -5.27 -3.94
N MET A 30 -8.54 -5.93 -4.16
CA MET A 30 -7.62 -6.31 -3.08
C MET A 30 -6.37 -5.41 -3.01
N ASP A 31 -6.18 -4.50 -3.97
CA ASP A 31 -4.99 -3.63 -4.10
C ASP A 31 -3.65 -4.42 -4.05
N ASN A 32 -3.68 -5.70 -4.48
CA ASN A 32 -2.56 -6.66 -4.43
C ASN A 32 -2.37 -7.37 -5.78
N PRO A 33 -1.77 -6.72 -6.80
CA PRO A 33 -1.56 -7.29 -8.11
C PRO A 33 -0.60 -8.50 -8.06
N ALA A 34 -0.99 -9.60 -8.72
CA ALA A 34 -0.16 -10.81 -8.85
C ALA A 34 0.67 -10.84 -10.15
N ILE A 35 0.38 -9.96 -11.10
CA ILE A 35 1.10 -9.81 -12.38
C ILE A 35 1.34 -8.34 -12.67
N SER A 36 2.26 -8.05 -13.62
CA SER A 36 2.49 -6.68 -14.07
C SER A 36 1.29 -6.13 -14.87
N ASP A 37 1.13 -4.80 -14.88
CA ASP A 37 0.10 -4.12 -15.70
C ASP A 37 0.30 -4.47 -17.18
N TYR A 38 1.54 -4.58 -17.63
CA TYR A 38 1.86 -4.96 -18.99
C TYR A 38 1.38 -6.38 -19.34
N ASP A 39 1.61 -7.37 -18.48
CA ASP A 39 1.17 -8.75 -18.72
C ASP A 39 -0.36 -8.83 -18.73
N TYR A 40 -1.02 -8.11 -17.84
CA TYR A 40 -2.49 -7.98 -17.86
C TYR A 40 -2.99 -7.37 -19.16
N ASP A 41 -2.39 -6.27 -19.59
CA ASP A 41 -2.75 -5.58 -20.85
C ASP A 41 -2.50 -6.46 -22.08
N MET A 42 -1.41 -7.24 -22.10
CA MET A 42 -1.12 -8.20 -23.18
C MET A 42 -2.16 -9.32 -23.25
N MET A 43 -2.58 -9.89 -22.10
CA MET A 43 -3.67 -10.87 -22.06
C MET A 43 -5.00 -10.24 -22.53
N MET A 44 -5.29 -9.02 -22.11
CA MET A 44 -6.48 -8.27 -22.55
C MET A 44 -6.46 -8.01 -24.05
N ASN A 45 -5.32 -7.65 -24.62
CA ASN A 45 -5.18 -7.45 -26.08
C ASN A 45 -5.32 -8.76 -26.85
N ARG A 46 -4.79 -9.87 -26.32
CA ARG A 46 -4.99 -11.19 -26.93
C ARG A 46 -6.48 -11.56 -26.94
N LEU A 47 -7.20 -11.31 -25.84
CA LEU A 47 -8.63 -11.52 -25.77
C LEU A 47 -9.38 -10.65 -26.80
N LYS A 48 -9.05 -9.35 -26.91
CA LYS A 48 -9.62 -8.43 -27.92
C LYS A 48 -9.37 -8.92 -29.35
N ALA A 49 -8.16 -9.42 -29.65
CA ALA A 49 -7.81 -9.93 -30.97
C ALA A 49 -8.63 -11.17 -31.34
N LEU A 50 -8.82 -12.11 -30.39
CA LEU A 50 -9.66 -13.29 -30.60
C LEU A 50 -11.13 -12.93 -30.76
N GLU A 51 -11.66 -12.03 -29.95
CA GLU A 51 -13.06 -11.54 -30.07
C GLU A 51 -13.28 -10.77 -31.38
N LYS A 52 -12.28 -10.07 -31.90
CA LYS A 52 -12.34 -9.42 -33.22
C LYS A 52 -12.34 -10.43 -34.36
N GLN A 53 -11.55 -11.50 -34.25
CA GLN A 53 -11.49 -12.58 -35.26
C GLN A 53 -12.74 -13.46 -35.25
N PHE A 54 -13.34 -13.66 -34.06
CA PHE A 54 -14.54 -14.50 -33.84
C PHE A 54 -15.59 -13.70 -33.04
N PRO A 55 -16.35 -12.78 -33.69
CA PRO A 55 -17.30 -11.90 -33.02
C PRO A 55 -18.41 -12.62 -32.23
N GLU A 56 -18.73 -13.85 -32.59
CA GLU A 56 -19.70 -14.70 -31.91
C GLU A 56 -19.24 -15.17 -30.50
N LEU A 57 -17.96 -15.03 -30.20
CA LEU A 57 -17.43 -15.33 -28.86
C LEU A 57 -17.57 -14.15 -27.89
N ILE A 58 -17.96 -12.97 -28.37
CA ILE A 58 -18.20 -11.80 -27.50
C ILE A 58 -19.43 -12.05 -26.64
N THR A 59 -19.27 -11.91 -25.32
CA THR A 59 -20.38 -11.95 -24.37
C THR A 59 -20.56 -10.60 -23.68
N ARG A 60 -21.75 -10.28 -23.17
CA ARG A 60 -22.05 -9.01 -22.51
C ARG A 60 -21.25 -8.80 -21.23
N ASP A 61 -20.79 -9.88 -20.61
CA ASP A 61 -20.00 -9.90 -19.38
C ASP A 61 -18.49 -9.91 -19.63
N SER A 62 -18.03 -9.97 -20.88
CA SER A 62 -16.61 -9.90 -21.22
C SER A 62 -15.96 -8.64 -20.65
N LEU A 63 -14.77 -8.79 -20.05
CA LEU A 63 -13.95 -7.67 -19.57
C LEU A 63 -13.54 -6.69 -20.68
N THR A 64 -13.59 -7.10 -21.96
CA THR A 64 -13.40 -6.20 -23.10
C THR A 64 -14.54 -5.21 -23.26
N GLN A 65 -15.73 -5.52 -22.73
CA GLN A 65 -16.95 -4.71 -22.79
C GLN A 65 -17.25 -3.93 -21.52
N LYS A 66 -16.52 -4.15 -20.40
CA LYS A 66 -16.75 -3.49 -19.10
C LYS A 66 -15.56 -2.62 -18.70
N VAL A 67 -15.83 -1.54 -17.95
CA VAL A 67 -14.81 -0.80 -17.21
C VAL A 67 -14.51 -1.58 -15.92
N GLY A 68 -13.23 -1.87 -15.64
CA GLY A 68 -12.84 -2.59 -14.42
C GLY A 68 -13.00 -1.75 -13.17
N GLY A 69 -13.29 -2.40 -12.06
CA GLY A 69 -13.43 -1.82 -10.71
C GLY A 69 -14.81 -2.04 -10.11
N HIS A 70 -14.84 -2.26 -8.79
CA HIS A 70 -16.06 -2.34 -7.99
C HIS A 70 -16.01 -1.25 -6.91
N VAL A 71 -17.16 -0.82 -6.45
CA VAL A 71 -17.27 0.11 -5.29
C VAL A 71 -17.05 -0.67 -4.02
N LYS A 72 -16.10 -0.24 -3.17
CA LYS A 72 -15.85 -0.87 -1.86
C LYS A 72 -17.01 -0.62 -0.90
N GLU A 73 -17.32 -1.60 -0.07
CA GLU A 73 -18.28 -1.44 1.02
C GLU A 73 -17.78 -0.42 2.06
N GLY A 74 -18.70 0.38 2.59
CA GLY A 74 -18.40 1.40 3.61
C GLY A 74 -18.32 2.85 3.07
N PHE A 75 -18.32 3.05 1.76
CA PHE A 75 -18.42 4.38 1.16
C PHE A 75 -19.81 4.66 0.58
N LYS A 76 -20.26 5.92 0.69
CA LYS A 76 -21.44 6.38 -0.04
C LYS A 76 -21.17 6.32 -1.54
N GLN A 77 -22.13 5.81 -2.30
CA GLN A 77 -22.01 5.73 -3.75
C GLN A 77 -22.37 7.06 -4.42
N VAL A 78 -21.61 7.42 -5.44
CA VAL A 78 -21.85 8.61 -6.29
C VAL A 78 -22.07 8.16 -7.71
N VAL A 79 -23.19 8.53 -8.32
CA VAL A 79 -23.44 8.35 -9.75
C VAL A 79 -22.81 9.52 -10.50
N HIS A 80 -21.91 9.23 -11.43
CA HIS A 80 -21.26 10.27 -12.24
C HIS A 80 -22.23 10.87 -13.23
N GLU A 81 -22.35 12.19 -13.27
CA GLU A 81 -23.16 12.90 -14.27
C GLU A 81 -22.63 12.68 -15.70
N VAL A 82 -21.31 12.61 -15.83
CA VAL A 82 -20.60 12.21 -17.06
C VAL A 82 -19.76 10.98 -16.76
N PRO A 83 -19.94 9.85 -17.45
CA PRO A 83 -19.20 8.62 -17.19
C PRO A 83 -17.67 8.82 -17.27
N LEU A 84 -16.95 8.26 -16.30
CA LEU A 84 -15.48 8.30 -16.27
C LEU A 84 -14.90 7.12 -17.06
N GLN A 85 -14.83 7.29 -18.36
CA GLN A 85 -14.38 6.26 -19.30
C GLN A 85 -12.89 5.94 -19.14
N SER A 86 -12.50 4.72 -19.52
CA SER A 86 -11.10 4.30 -19.69
C SER A 86 -10.57 4.79 -21.03
N LEU A 87 -9.27 4.67 -21.27
CA LEU A 87 -8.66 4.91 -22.57
C LEU A 87 -8.43 3.59 -23.31
N GLN A 88 -8.31 3.65 -24.61
CA GLN A 88 -7.81 2.54 -25.41
C GLN A 88 -6.29 2.57 -25.33
N ASP A 89 -5.66 1.46 -24.92
CA ASP A 89 -4.21 1.32 -24.92
C ASP A 89 -3.71 0.85 -26.28
N ILE A 90 -2.55 1.41 -26.69
CA ILE A 90 -1.76 1.01 -27.85
C ILE A 90 -0.29 0.87 -27.46
N PHE A 91 0.46 0.05 -28.22
CA PHE A 91 1.85 -0.32 -27.91
C PHE A 91 2.83 -0.02 -29.06
N SER A 92 2.32 0.51 -30.17
CA SER A 92 3.13 0.85 -31.35
C SER A 92 2.74 2.20 -31.94
N PHE A 93 3.69 2.83 -32.64
CA PHE A 93 3.44 4.06 -33.39
C PHE A 93 2.60 3.79 -34.66
N GLU A 94 2.53 2.55 -35.14
CA GLU A 94 1.66 2.16 -36.22
C GLU A 94 0.20 2.25 -35.81
N GLU A 95 -0.15 1.70 -34.63
CA GLU A 95 -1.49 1.83 -34.05
C GLU A 95 -1.88 3.30 -33.79
N LEU A 96 -0.88 4.15 -33.43
CA LEU A 96 -1.13 5.58 -33.28
C LEU A 96 -1.41 6.26 -34.63
N ARG A 97 -0.74 5.85 -35.71
CA ARG A 97 -1.05 6.33 -37.08
C ARG A 97 -2.42 5.85 -37.60
N ASP A 98 -2.81 4.64 -37.21
CA ASP A 98 -4.16 4.14 -37.50
C ASP A 98 -5.22 4.98 -36.76
N PHE A 99 -4.94 5.40 -35.53
CA PHE A 99 -5.80 6.33 -34.80
C PHE A 99 -5.89 7.68 -35.53
N ASP A 100 -4.76 8.29 -35.95
CA ASP A 100 -4.73 9.55 -36.74
C ASP A 100 -5.54 9.42 -38.01
N THR A 101 -5.38 8.33 -38.79
CA THR A 101 -6.09 8.10 -40.03
C THR A 101 -7.60 8.12 -39.83
N ARG A 102 -8.10 7.47 -38.77
CA ARG A 102 -9.53 7.44 -38.46
C ARG A 102 -10.06 8.80 -38.02
N VAL A 103 -9.32 9.52 -37.19
CA VAL A 103 -9.72 10.84 -36.68
C VAL A 103 -9.65 11.89 -37.78
N ARG A 104 -8.60 11.86 -38.62
CA ARG A 104 -8.38 12.78 -39.73
C ARG A 104 -9.51 12.68 -40.78
N LYS A 105 -9.92 11.46 -41.12
CA LYS A 105 -11.06 11.26 -42.02
C LYS A 105 -12.32 11.97 -41.51
N VAL A 106 -12.65 11.84 -40.23
CA VAL A 106 -13.82 12.49 -39.62
C VAL A 106 -13.65 14.02 -39.61
N ALA A 107 -12.43 14.51 -39.30
CA ALA A 107 -12.13 15.94 -39.28
C ALA A 107 -12.31 16.56 -40.69
N GLU A 108 -11.78 15.91 -41.73
CA GLU A 108 -11.91 16.35 -43.13
C GLU A 108 -13.38 16.34 -43.61
N GLU A 109 -14.14 15.28 -43.29
CA GLU A 109 -15.57 15.17 -43.62
C GLU A 109 -16.42 16.28 -42.96
N ASN A 110 -15.97 16.85 -41.84
CA ASN A 110 -16.70 17.89 -41.10
C ASN A 110 -16.04 19.28 -41.19
N ASN A 111 -14.96 19.44 -41.98
CA ASN A 111 -14.19 20.68 -42.14
C ASN A 111 -13.64 21.19 -40.79
N GLU A 112 -13.21 20.31 -39.87
CA GLU A 112 -12.67 20.64 -38.59
C GLU A 112 -11.14 20.61 -38.59
N GLU A 113 -10.52 21.56 -37.87
CA GLU A 113 -9.05 21.57 -37.66
C GLU A 113 -8.65 20.43 -36.73
N LEU A 114 -7.64 19.64 -37.12
CA LEU A 114 -7.12 18.54 -36.35
C LEU A 114 -5.74 18.88 -35.74
N LYS A 115 -5.71 19.02 -34.43
CA LYS A 115 -4.51 19.11 -33.60
C LYS A 115 -4.61 18.10 -32.46
N TYR A 116 -3.48 17.79 -31.85
CA TYR A 116 -3.39 16.86 -30.73
C TYR A 116 -2.79 17.54 -29.51
N VAL A 117 -3.23 17.14 -28.32
CA VAL A 117 -2.54 17.41 -27.06
C VAL A 117 -1.95 16.10 -26.57
N VAL A 118 -0.63 16.09 -26.36
CA VAL A 118 0.09 14.95 -25.79
C VAL A 118 0.41 15.26 -24.33
N GLU A 119 0.02 14.36 -23.43
CA GLU A 119 0.16 14.51 -21.98
C GLU A 119 0.84 13.27 -21.38
N THR A 120 1.48 13.43 -20.21
CA THR A 120 1.91 12.26 -19.42
C THR A 120 0.71 11.47 -18.93
N LYS A 121 0.77 10.16 -19.05
CA LYS A 121 -0.19 9.23 -18.46
C LYS A 121 0.25 8.93 -17.02
N ILE A 122 -0.35 9.64 -16.07
CA ILE A 122 -0.02 9.52 -14.66
C ILE A 122 -0.50 8.17 -14.14
N ASP A 123 0.33 7.50 -13.36
CA ASP A 123 0.00 6.23 -12.72
C ASP A 123 -0.56 6.47 -11.32
N GLY A 124 -1.89 6.50 -11.22
CA GLY A 124 -2.60 6.83 -10.00
C GLY A 124 -4.04 6.33 -9.95
N LEU A 125 -4.89 6.99 -9.17
CA LEU A 125 -6.31 6.72 -9.06
C LEU A 125 -7.14 7.88 -9.63
N SER A 126 -7.95 7.59 -10.65
CA SER A 126 -8.77 8.60 -11.30
C SER A 126 -9.93 9.04 -10.42
N THR A 127 -10.11 10.36 -10.30
CA THR A 127 -11.15 11.00 -9.49
C THR A 127 -11.84 12.12 -10.25
N ALA A 128 -13.12 12.36 -9.93
CA ALA A 128 -13.88 13.52 -10.35
C ALA A 128 -14.04 14.49 -9.16
N LEU A 129 -13.83 15.79 -9.40
CA LEU A 129 -14.00 16.87 -8.43
C LEU A 129 -15.11 17.80 -8.94
N LYS A 130 -16.19 17.91 -8.18
CA LYS A 130 -17.34 18.77 -8.52
C LYS A 130 -17.29 20.03 -7.67
N TYR A 131 -17.31 21.17 -8.35
CA TYR A 131 -17.38 22.49 -7.74
C TYR A 131 -18.73 23.13 -8.09
N GLU A 132 -19.37 23.72 -7.08
CA GLU A 132 -20.58 24.53 -7.23
C GLU A 132 -20.29 25.92 -6.66
N ASN A 133 -20.57 26.96 -7.47
CA ASN A 133 -20.25 28.34 -7.13
C ASN A 133 -18.77 28.51 -6.65
N GLY A 134 -17.87 27.76 -7.27
CA GLY A 134 -16.43 27.79 -6.95
C GLY A 134 -16.00 26.94 -5.77
N ILE A 135 -16.91 26.33 -5.02
CA ILE A 135 -16.62 25.56 -3.79
C ILE A 135 -16.64 24.06 -4.11
N LEU A 136 -15.64 23.31 -3.62
CA LEU A 136 -15.60 21.84 -3.74
C LEU A 136 -16.73 21.22 -2.90
N VAL A 137 -17.75 20.68 -3.58
CA VAL A 137 -18.92 20.06 -2.95
C VAL A 137 -18.85 18.53 -2.95
N GLN A 138 -18.20 17.91 -3.95
CA GLN A 138 -18.12 16.47 -4.07
C GLN A 138 -16.84 16.03 -4.75
N GLY A 139 -16.24 14.94 -4.25
CA GLY A 139 -15.16 14.23 -4.88
C GLY A 139 -15.41 12.74 -4.88
N ALA A 140 -15.30 12.10 -6.06
CA ALA A 140 -15.60 10.68 -6.22
C ALA A 140 -14.51 9.94 -6.99
N THR A 141 -14.25 8.68 -6.63
CA THR A 141 -13.40 7.78 -7.42
C THR A 141 -14.09 7.40 -8.71
N ARG A 142 -13.31 6.90 -9.68
CA ARG A 142 -13.89 6.39 -10.93
C ARG A 142 -14.88 5.25 -10.70
N GLY A 143 -14.62 4.36 -9.76
CA GLY A 143 -15.39 3.13 -9.57
C GLY A 143 -15.46 2.31 -10.87
N ASN A 144 -16.67 1.90 -11.27
CA ASN A 144 -16.93 1.18 -12.52
C ASN A 144 -17.14 2.12 -13.73
N GLY A 145 -16.85 3.41 -13.57
CA GLY A 145 -17.02 4.44 -14.59
C GLY A 145 -18.38 5.14 -14.57
N GLN A 146 -19.43 4.53 -14.03
CA GLN A 146 -20.77 5.12 -13.84
C GLN A 146 -21.03 5.45 -12.37
N ILE A 147 -20.56 4.61 -11.47
CA ILE A 147 -20.73 4.76 -10.01
C ILE A 147 -19.35 4.66 -9.37
N GLY A 148 -19.00 5.63 -8.53
CA GLY A 148 -17.77 5.70 -7.75
C GLY A 148 -18.04 5.79 -6.26
N GLU A 149 -16.97 5.80 -5.46
CA GLU A 149 -17.01 6.04 -4.01
C GLU A 149 -16.93 7.53 -3.71
N ASP A 150 -17.77 8.03 -2.80
CA ASP A 150 -17.62 9.38 -2.25
C ASP A 150 -16.40 9.44 -1.33
N VAL A 151 -15.37 10.12 -1.79
CA VAL A 151 -14.11 10.33 -1.06
C VAL A 151 -13.83 11.81 -0.81
N THR A 152 -14.90 12.62 -0.77
CA THR A 152 -14.83 14.09 -0.66
C THR A 152 -13.96 14.54 0.50
N GLU A 153 -14.18 13.97 1.69
CA GLU A 153 -13.42 14.38 2.89
C GLU A 153 -11.95 13.97 2.81
N ASN A 154 -11.62 12.86 2.15
CA ASN A 154 -10.24 12.44 1.92
C ASN A 154 -9.56 13.36 0.89
N LEU A 155 -10.23 13.69 -0.22
CA LEU A 155 -9.73 14.62 -1.23
C LEU A 155 -9.48 16.02 -0.68
N LYS A 156 -10.31 16.51 0.23
CA LYS A 156 -10.11 17.80 0.92
C LYS A 156 -8.83 17.87 1.75
N THR A 157 -8.22 16.72 2.07
CA THR A 157 -6.94 16.67 2.80
C THR A 157 -5.72 16.83 1.88
N ILE A 158 -5.89 16.67 0.57
CA ILE A 158 -4.82 16.82 -0.42
C ILE A 158 -4.53 18.30 -0.62
N LYS A 159 -3.26 18.70 -0.41
CA LYS A 159 -2.84 20.09 -0.40
C LYS A 159 -3.14 20.84 -1.71
N HIS A 160 -2.95 20.19 -2.85
CA HIS A 160 -3.11 20.81 -4.18
C HIS A 160 -4.53 20.67 -4.76
N ILE A 161 -5.50 20.24 -3.95
CA ILE A 161 -6.92 20.36 -4.29
C ILE A 161 -7.47 21.65 -3.69
N PRO A 162 -7.81 22.66 -4.50
CA PRO A 162 -8.41 23.89 -3.99
C PRO A 162 -9.79 23.58 -3.39
N LYS A 163 -10.03 24.01 -2.15
CA LYS A 163 -11.36 23.93 -1.53
C LYS A 163 -12.32 24.95 -2.14
N GLU A 164 -11.77 26.05 -2.64
CA GLU A 164 -12.42 27.09 -3.39
C GLU A 164 -11.51 27.49 -4.56
N ILE A 165 -12.06 27.56 -5.76
CA ILE A 165 -11.36 28.00 -6.97
C ILE A 165 -11.52 29.52 -7.16
N ASN A 166 -10.66 30.11 -8.00
CA ASN A 166 -10.56 31.57 -8.14
C ASN A 166 -11.80 32.25 -8.73
N GLU A 167 -12.73 31.48 -9.31
CA GLU A 167 -13.97 31.98 -9.90
C GLU A 167 -15.20 31.24 -9.37
N LYS A 168 -16.34 31.97 -9.24
CA LYS A 168 -17.61 31.40 -8.77
C LYS A 168 -18.39 30.72 -9.90
N ILE A 169 -17.88 29.61 -10.37
CA ILE A 169 -18.47 28.82 -11.47
C ILE A 169 -18.84 27.42 -11.00
N ASN A 170 -19.70 26.76 -11.79
CA ASN A 170 -20.02 25.36 -11.63
C ASN A 170 -19.18 24.56 -12.62
N ILE A 171 -18.30 23.69 -12.13
CA ILE A 171 -17.40 22.90 -12.96
C ILE A 171 -17.15 21.52 -12.32
N THR A 172 -17.10 20.50 -13.14
CA THR A 172 -16.62 19.17 -12.75
C THR A 172 -15.35 18.86 -13.53
N VAL A 173 -14.25 18.63 -12.83
CA VAL A 173 -12.96 18.27 -13.44
C VAL A 173 -12.59 16.87 -13.09
N ARG A 174 -11.73 16.26 -13.92
CA ARG A 174 -11.15 14.94 -13.70
C ARG A 174 -9.65 15.06 -13.47
N GLY A 175 -9.16 14.39 -12.44
CA GLY A 175 -7.76 14.32 -12.12
C GLY A 175 -7.31 12.90 -11.77
N GLU A 176 -6.00 12.72 -11.67
CA GLU A 176 -5.39 11.49 -11.18
C GLU A 176 -4.70 11.78 -9.85
N VAL A 177 -5.16 11.10 -8.79
CA VAL A 177 -4.52 11.15 -7.47
C VAL A 177 -3.37 10.16 -7.46
N PHE A 178 -2.21 10.60 -7.03
CA PHE A 178 -0.97 9.81 -7.04
C PHE A 178 -0.14 10.03 -5.77
N ILE A 179 0.90 9.25 -5.62
CA ILE A 179 1.98 9.45 -4.63
C ILE A 179 3.28 9.61 -5.41
N GLY A 180 4.09 10.61 -5.04
CA GLY A 180 5.39 10.83 -5.64
C GLY A 180 6.35 9.67 -5.39
N THR A 181 7.31 9.45 -6.29
CA THR A 181 8.23 8.30 -6.24
C THR A 181 9.01 8.25 -4.92
N LYS A 182 9.58 9.38 -4.49
CA LYS A 182 10.35 9.47 -3.24
C LYS A 182 9.48 9.26 -1.99
N GLU A 183 8.27 9.76 -2.03
CA GLU A 183 7.29 9.61 -0.95
C GLU A 183 6.83 8.15 -0.84
N PHE A 184 6.65 7.47 -1.96
CA PHE A 184 6.32 6.04 -2.02
C PHE A 184 7.44 5.18 -1.42
N GLU A 185 8.69 5.41 -1.83
CA GLU A 185 9.85 4.71 -1.26
C GLU A 185 9.90 4.86 0.26
N LYS A 186 9.72 6.09 0.76
CA LYS A 186 9.70 6.40 2.19
C LYS A 186 8.56 5.71 2.95
N MET A 187 7.37 5.65 2.34
CA MET A 187 6.24 4.94 2.93
C MET A 187 6.52 3.44 3.06
N ASN A 188 7.12 2.83 2.05
CA ASN A 188 7.47 1.41 2.10
C ASN A 188 8.62 1.14 3.09
N GLU A 189 9.59 2.03 3.22
CA GLU A 189 10.60 1.93 4.27
C GLU A 189 9.99 1.98 5.68
N GLU A 190 9.06 2.91 5.94
CA GLU A 190 8.35 3.02 7.23
C GLU A 190 7.53 1.73 7.50
N ARG A 191 6.84 1.18 6.48
CA ARG A 191 6.07 -0.08 6.60
C ARG A 191 6.97 -1.30 6.84
N GLU A 192 8.12 -1.37 6.17
CA GLU A 192 9.11 -2.42 6.39
C GLU A 192 9.59 -2.44 7.86
N ILE A 193 9.86 -1.26 8.43
CA ILE A 193 10.26 -1.13 9.84
C ILE A 193 9.16 -1.65 10.78
N LEU A 194 7.88 -1.42 10.44
CA LEU A 194 6.72 -1.82 11.24
C LEU A 194 6.24 -3.25 10.96
N GLU A 195 6.91 -4.00 10.07
CA GLU A 195 6.49 -5.32 9.57
C GLU A 195 5.08 -5.31 8.94
N GLU A 196 4.65 -4.18 8.42
CA GLU A 196 3.42 -4.10 7.66
C GLU A 196 3.64 -4.57 6.20
N PRO A 197 2.63 -5.14 5.55
CA PRO A 197 2.71 -5.49 4.13
C PRO A 197 3.09 -4.28 3.29
N LEU A 198 4.12 -4.40 2.43
CA LEU A 198 4.54 -3.32 1.55
C LEU A 198 3.50 -3.07 0.46
N PHE A 199 3.41 -1.82 0.01
CA PHE A 199 2.64 -1.52 -1.19
C PHE A 199 3.40 -2.00 -2.43
N ALA A 200 2.68 -2.66 -3.34
CA ALA A 200 3.28 -3.22 -4.54
C ALA A 200 3.78 -2.14 -5.52
N ASN A 201 3.06 -1.02 -5.62
CA ASN A 201 3.43 0.14 -6.44
C ASN A 201 2.80 1.43 -5.89
N ALA A 202 3.24 2.59 -6.42
CA ALA A 202 2.77 3.90 -6.00
C ALA A 202 1.26 4.12 -6.26
N ARG A 203 0.71 3.54 -7.34
CA ARG A 203 -0.70 3.58 -7.67
C ARG A 203 -1.55 2.88 -6.60
N ASN A 204 -1.18 1.67 -6.18
CA ASN A 204 -1.89 0.93 -5.14
C ASN A 204 -1.77 1.63 -3.78
N ALA A 205 -0.61 2.21 -3.49
CA ALA A 205 -0.42 3.05 -2.30
C ALA A 205 -1.35 4.27 -2.31
N ALA A 206 -1.51 4.95 -3.45
CA ALA A 206 -2.43 6.08 -3.61
C ALA A 206 -3.89 5.63 -3.47
N ALA A 207 -4.29 4.54 -4.17
CA ALA A 207 -5.64 4.00 -4.13
C ALA A 207 -6.04 3.54 -2.72
N GLY A 208 -5.17 2.77 -2.03
CA GLY A 208 -5.39 2.32 -0.66
C GLY A 208 -5.42 3.47 0.35
N SER A 209 -4.63 4.54 0.12
CA SER A 209 -4.61 5.73 0.98
C SER A 209 -5.84 6.61 0.79
N LEU A 210 -6.30 6.81 -0.45
CA LEU A 210 -7.49 7.61 -0.73
C LEU A 210 -8.77 6.92 -0.27
N ARG A 211 -8.82 5.57 -0.30
CA ARG A 211 -9.97 4.76 0.14
C ARG A 211 -9.90 4.38 1.62
N GLN A 212 -9.37 5.27 2.48
CA GLN A 212 -9.46 5.13 3.94
C GLN A 212 -10.79 5.67 4.44
N LEU A 213 -11.50 4.91 5.29
CA LEU A 213 -12.76 5.36 5.90
C LEU A 213 -12.54 6.56 6.85
N ASN A 214 -11.37 6.64 7.45
CA ASN A 214 -10.99 7.75 8.33
C ASN A 214 -10.11 8.76 7.57
N SER A 215 -10.64 9.95 7.29
CA SER A 215 -9.92 11.03 6.58
C SER A 215 -8.66 11.52 7.29
N LYS A 216 -8.53 11.33 8.61
CA LYS A 216 -7.30 11.64 9.36
C LYS A 216 -6.13 10.75 8.94
N ILE A 217 -6.41 9.49 8.56
CA ILE A 217 -5.39 8.58 8.04
C ILE A 217 -4.98 9.02 6.62
N ALA A 218 -5.96 9.37 5.77
CA ALA A 218 -5.69 9.90 4.43
C ALA A 218 -4.84 11.19 4.50
N ALA A 219 -5.11 12.07 5.46
CA ALA A 219 -4.35 13.31 5.68
C ALA A 219 -2.88 13.11 6.06
N GLN A 220 -2.52 11.94 6.59
CA GLN A 220 -1.12 11.58 6.91
C GLN A 220 -0.36 11.01 5.72
N ARG A 221 -1.07 10.69 4.63
CA ARG A 221 -0.49 10.13 3.41
C ARG A 221 -0.08 11.25 2.45
N PRO A 222 1.08 11.15 1.78
CA PRO A 222 1.58 12.17 0.87
C PRO A 222 0.89 12.10 -0.50
N LEU A 223 -0.46 12.18 -0.50
CA LEU A 223 -1.27 12.20 -1.70
C LEU A 223 -1.16 13.53 -2.42
N ASP A 224 -1.12 13.48 -3.74
CA ASP A 224 -1.19 14.64 -4.62
C ASP A 224 -2.11 14.36 -5.82
N ILE A 225 -2.41 15.38 -6.63
CA ILE A 225 -3.30 15.27 -7.78
C ILE A 225 -2.78 16.09 -8.95
N PHE A 226 -2.98 15.56 -10.18
CA PHE A 226 -2.97 16.37 -11.39
C PHE A 226 -4.32 16.31 -12.09
N VAL A 227 -4.88 17.48 -12.40
CA VAL A 227 -6.11 17.61 -13.19
C VAL A 227 -5.73 17.57 -14.67
N PHE A 228 -6.49 16.81 -15.47
CA PHE A 228 -6.18 16.59 -16.90
C PHE A 228 -7.39 16.65 -17.83
N ASN A 229 -8.59 16.94 -17.31
CA ASN A 229 -9.77 17.06 -18.14
C ASN A 229 -10.91 17.80 -17.43
N VAL A 230 -11.69 18.57 -18.20
CA VAL A 230 -12.99 19.07 -17.78
C VAL A 230 -14.04 18.04 -18.18
N GLN A 231 -14.92 17.66 -17.26
CA GLN A 231 -16.01 16.72 -17.50
C GLN A 231 -17.32 17.44 -17.82
N LYS A 232 -17.56 18.53 -17.09
CA LYS A 232 -18.79 19.33 -17.23
C LYS A 232 -18.53 20.74 -16.76
N TYR A 233 -19.09 21.71 -17.43
CA TYR A 233 -19.08 23.13 -17.04
C TYR A 233 -20.35 23.84 -17.53
N ASP A 234 -20.61 25.01 -16.97
CA ASP A 234 -21.66 25.92 -17.48
C ASP A 234 -21.05 26.78 -18.60
N ALA A 235 -21.53 26.59 -19.83
CA ALA A 235 -21.03 27.26 -21.03
C ALA A 235 -21.11 28.81 -20.95
N ASN A 236 -21.96 29.37 -20.09
CA ASN A 236 -22.04 30.81 -19.89
C ASN A 236 -20.94 31.37 -18.99
N THR A 237 -20.28 30.51 -18.22
CA THR A 237 -19.29 30.91 -17.20
C THR A 237 -17.87 30.42 -17.49
N PHE A 238 -17.74 29.40 -18.34
CA PHE A 238 -16.44 28.83 -18.70
C PHE A 238 -16.32 28.69 -20.22
N ASP A 239 -15.52 29.55 -20.86
CA ASP A 239 -15.22 29.47 -22.29
C ASP A 239 -13.94 28.69 -22.53
N SER A 240 -14.02 27.53 -23.15
CA SER A 240 -12.88 26.66 -23.49
C SER A 240 -12.11 27.13 -24.73
N GLY A 241 -12.65 28.07 -25.50
CA GLY A 241 -12.09 28.44 -26.81
C GLY A 241 -12.08 27.25 -27.80
N ASN A 242 -12.92 26.25 -27.61
CA ASN A 242 -13.00 25.00 -28.41
C ASN A 242 -11.67 24.22 -28.45
N SER A 243 -10.78 24.40 -27.46
CA SER A 243 -9.46 23.76 -27.41
C SER A 243 -9.19 23.19 -26.01
N HIS A 244 -8.84 21.93 -25.97
CA HIS A 244 -8.45 21.24 -24.74
C HIS A 244 -7.18 21.84 -24.10
N PHE A 245 -6.21 22.23 -24.92
CA PHE A 245 -5.00 22.88 -24.43
C PHE A 245 -5.33 24.22 -23.75
N VAL A 246 -6.29 24.99 -24.30
CA VAL A 246 -6.78 26.20 -23.68
C VAL A 246 -7.56 25.90 -22.41
N GLU A 247 -8.39 24.86 -22.37
CA GLU A 247 -9.06 24.40 -21.14
C GLU A 247 -8.07 24.14 -20.02
N LEU A 248 -6.98 23.38 -20.28
CA LEU A 248 -5.97 23.08 -19.27
C LEU A 248 -5.29 24.33 -18.71
N ASN A 249 -4.98 25.31 -19.59
CA ASN A 249 -4.41 26.60 -19.14
C ASN A 249 -5.39 27.40 -18.28
N LYS A 250 -6.70 27.38 -18.60
CA LYS A 250 -7.74 28.01 -17.80
C LYS A 250 -7.89 27.34 -16.43
N LEU A 251 -7.80 26.00 -16.36
CA LEU A 251 -7.82 25.28 -15.09
C LEU A 251 -6.68 25.71 -14.17
N GLU A 252 -5.46 25.96 -14.71
CA GLU A 252 -4.36 26.51 -13.91
C GLU A 252 -4.70 27.89 -13.34
N ASN A 253 -5.32 28.76 -14.15
CA ASN A 253 -5.75 30.10 -13.67
C ASN A 253 -6.85 30.02 -12.61
N LEU A 254 -7.69 28.96 -12.64
CA LEU A 254 -8.67 28.69 -11.59
C LEU A 254 -8.04 28.16 -10.29
N GLY A 255 -6.76 27.81 -10.29
CA GLY A 255 -6.00 27.32 -9.12
C GLY A 255 -5.86 25.80 -9.05
N PHE A 256 -6.21 25.06 -10.11
CA PHE A 256 -5.99 23.62 -10.16
C PHE A 256 -4.51 23.28 -10.45
N ASN A 257 -4.03 22.21 -9.85
CA ASN A 257 -2.76 21.60 -10.21
C ASN A 257 -2.96 20.73 -11.47
N VAL A 258 -2.60 21.26 -12.62
CA VAL A 258 -2.83 20.64 -13.93
C VAL A 258 -1.63 19.78 -14.33
N VAL A 259 -1.86 18.74 -15.14
CA VAL A 259 -0.79 17.88 -15.67
C VAL A 259 0.36 18.73 -16.23
N PRO A 260 1.58 18.60 -15.65
CA PRO A 260 2.66 19.56 -15.93
C PRO A 260 3.32 19.35 -17.29
N VAL A 261 3.35 18.12 -17.78
CA VAL A 261 3.95 17.78 -19.09
C VAL A 261 2.83 17.61 -20.11
N ARG A 262 2.60 18.66 -20.90
CA ARG A 262 1.63 18.68 -22.00
C ARG A 262 2.18 19.45 -23.19
N LYS A 263 1.89 18.99 -24.40
CA LYS A 263 2.33 19.63 -25.63
C LYS A 263 1.22 19.64 -26.67
N LEU A 264 0.93 20.82 -27.23
CA LEU A 264 0.07 20.95 -28.41
C LEU A 264 0.88 20.58 -29.64
N CYS A 265 0.36 19.69 -30.49
CA CYS A 265 0.98 19.13 -31.68
C CYS A 265 0.05 19.35 -32.89
N SER A 266 0.59 19.86 -33.98
CA SER A 266 -0.16 20.11 -35.24
C SER A 266 -0.25 18.86 -36.10
N THR A 267 0.67 17.91 -35.91
CA THR A 267 0.71 16.67 -36.69
C THR A 267 0.90 15.45 -35.76
N ILE A 268 0.59 14.27 -36.31
CA ILE A 268 0.82 13.01 -35.57
C ILE A 268 2.33 12.73 -35.39
N ASP A 269 3.17 13.20 -36.29
CA ASP A 269 4.63 13.05 -36.16
C ASP A 269 5.18 13.89 -34.98
N GLU A 270 4.68 15.12 -34.83
CA GLU A 270 4.99 15.93 -33.63
C GLU A 270 4.49 15.27 -32.34
N ALA A 271 3.35 14.59 -32.38
CA ALA A 271 2.82 13.83 -31.25
C ALA A 271 3.72 12.62 -30.93
N ILE A 272 4.20 11.89 -31.93
CA ILE A 272 5.16 10.79 -31.78
C ILE A 272 6.46 11.30 -31.12
N ASP A 273 6.98 12.43 -31.58
CA ASP A 273 8.21 13.01 -31.01
C ASP A 273 7.99 13.49 -29.56
N ALA A 274 6.82 14.03 -29.25
CA ALA A 274 6.45 14.35 -27.87
C ALA A 274 6.38 13.10 -26.97
N ILE A 275 5.79 12.00 -27.45
CA ILE A 275 5.75 10.72 -26.74
C ILE A 275 7.16 10.20 -26.49
N LYS A 276 8.05 10.19 -27.49
CA LYS A 276 9.44 9.77 -27.33
C LYS A 276 10.15 10.62 -26.26
N LYS A 277 9.96 11.95 -26.31
CA LYS A 277 10.54 12.87 -25.34
C LYS A 277 10.06 12.64 -23.91
N ILE A 278 8.76 12.36 -23.73
CA ILE A 278 8.21 11.97 -22.43
C ILE A 278 8.88 10.68 -21.93
N GLY A 279 9.06 9.69 -22.82
CA GLY A 279 9.75 8.44 -22.48
C GLY A 279 11.19 8.63 -22.04
N GLU A 280 11.95 9.52 -22.72
CA GLU A 280 13.33 9.86 -22.35
C GLU A 280 13.46 10.60 -21.02
N ASP A 281 12.49 11.47 -20.72
CA ASP A 281 12.50 12.33 -19.54
C ASP A 281 11.77 11.72 -18.33
N ARG A 282 11.17 10.53 -18.46
CA ARG A 282 10.32 9.92 -17.42
C ARG A 282 10.99 9.77 -16.06
N GLU A 283 12.29 9.47 -16.04
CA GLU A 283 13.06 9.33 -14.79
C GLU A 283 13.30 10.65 -14.06
N LYS A 284 13.17 11.78 -14.75
CA LYS A 284 13.30 13.11 -14.17
C LYS A 284 12.01 13.56 -13.49
N LEU A 285 10.90 12.85 -13.73
CA LEU A 285 9.62 13.16 -13.11
C LEU A 285 9.62 12.74 -11.65
N SER A 286 8.97 13.52 -10.81
CA SER A 286 8.78 13.21 -9.40
C SER A 286 7.61 12.24 -9.14
N PHE A 287 6.96 11.76 -10.20
CA PHE A 287 5.79 10.88 -10.17
C PHE A 287 5.88 9.80 -11.24
N GLY A 288 5.23 8.66 -11.01
CA GLY A 288 5.17 7.55 -11.95
C GLY A 288 4.26 7.84 -13.14
N ILE A 289 4.68 7.38 -14.32
CA ILE A 289 3.88 7.37 -15.54
C ILE A 289 3.93 5.98 -16.18
N ASP A 290 2.83 5.52 -16.72
CA ASP A 290 2.74 4.24 -17.44
C ASP A 290 2.60 4.41 -18.97
N GLY A 291 2.73 5.66 -19.44
CA GLY A 291 2.59 5.98 -20.86
C GLY A 291 2.47 7.47 -21.15
N ALA A 292 1.94 7.76 -22.31
CA ALA A 292 1.50 9.08 -22.74
C ALA A 292 0.06 9.01 -23.28
N VAL A 293 -0.70 10.08 -23.11
CA VAL A 293 -2.06 10.18 -23.65
C VAL A 293 -2.06 11.17 -24.81
N VAL A 294 -2.60 10.76 -25.95
CA VAL A 294 -2.85 11.61 -27.11
C VAL A 294 -4.33 11.90 -27.20
N LYS A 295 -4.68 13.16 -27.17
CA LYS A 295 -6.07 13.64 -27.23
C LYS A 295 -6.24 14.58 -28.42
N VAL A 296 -7.36 14.50 -29.11
CA VAL A 296 -7.76 15.54 -30.08
C VAL A 296 -7.96 16.85 -29.34
N ASP A 297 -7.37 17.95 -29.81
CA ASP A 297 -7.46 19.25 -29.14
C ASP A 297 -8.83 19.90 -29.31
N ASN A 298 -9.39 19.87 -30.53
CA ASN A 298 -10.67 20.46 -30.89
C ASN A 298 -11.83 19.75 -30.18
N LEU A 299 -12.54 20.47 -29.29
CA LEU A 299 -13.60 19.91 -28.46
C LEU A 299 -14.87 19.60 -29.26
N HIS A 300 -15.22 20.42 -30.25
CA HIS A 300 -16.34 20.13 -31.13
C HIS A 300 -16.11 18.86 -31.97
N LEU A 301 -14.87 18.66 -32.46
CA LEU A 301 -14.51 17.42 -33.16
C LEU A 301 -14.59 16.20 -32.19
N ARG A 302 -14.32 16.35 -30.89
CA ARG A 302 -14.52 15.27 -29.91
C ARG A 302 -15.99 14.84 -29.81
N GLU A 303 -16.93 15.79 -29.88
CA GLU A 303 -18.37 15.51 -29.86
C GLU A 303 -18.79 14.74 -31.10
N ILE A 304 -18.29 15.13 -32.29
CA ILE A 304 -18.54 14.43 -33.54
C ILE A 304 -17.98 12.99 -33.54
N LEU A 305 -16.74 12.82 -33.05
CA LEU A 305 -16.09 11.50 -32.91
C LEU A 305 -16.83 10.60 -31.93
N GLY A 306 -17.33 11.20 -30.86
CA GLY A 306 -18.09 10.53 -29.83
C GLY A 306 -17.29 9.53 -29.02
N THR A 307 -18.00 8.61 -28.37
CA THR A 307 -17.45 7.62 -27.45
C THR A 307 -18.02 6.22 -27.75
N THR A 308 -17.30 5.19 -27.33
CA THR A 308 -17.86 3.86 -27.14
C THR A 308 -18.42 3.75 -25.72
N TYR A 309 -19.02 2.63 -25.37
CA TYR A 309 -19.43 2.38 -23.99
C TYR A 309 -18.24 2.49 -22.98
N LYS A 310 -17.05 2.07 -23.38
CA LYS A 310 -15.86 1.95 -22.51
C LYS A 310 -14.85 3.07 -22.70
N THR A 311 -14.65 3.56 -23.92
CA THR A 311 -13.54 4.46 -24.27
C THR A 311 -13.99 5.59 -25.19
N PRO A 312 -13.42 6.81 -25.07
CA PRO A 312 -13.57 7.86 -26.05
C PRO A 312 -12.88 7.48 -27.37
N LYS A 313 -13.43 7.95 -28.51
CA LYS A 313 -12.82 7.76 -29.84
C LYS A 313 -11.80 8.85 -30.20
N TRP A 314 -11.76 9.92 -29.39
CA TRP A 314 -10.93 11.11 -29.57
C TRP A 314 -9.66 11.11 -28.70
N ALA A 315 -9.43 10.04 -27.92
CA ALA A 315 -8.23 9.90 -27.09
C ALA A 315 -7.71 8.47 -27.11
N ILE A 316 -6.40 8.33 -26.97
CA ILE A 316 -5.72 7.05 -26.96
C ILE A 316 -4.51 7.11 -26.01
N ALA A 317 -4.20 6.02 -25.35
CA ALA A 317 -3.06 5.91 -24.43
C ALA A 317 -1.95 5.07 -25.08
N TYR A 318 -0.80 5.68 -25.31
CA TYR A 318 0.40 4.97 -25.72
C TYR A 318 1.13 4.44 -24.49
N LYS A 319 1.31 3.14 -24.42
CA LYS A 319 2.03 2.44 -23.34
C LYS A 319 3.46 2.13 -23.78
N TYR A 320 4.45 2.50 -22.96
CA TYR A 320 5.83 2.13 -23.25
C TYR A 320 6.02 0.63 -23.04
N PRO A 321 6.62 -0.09 -24.02
CA PRO A 321 6.99 -1.47 -23.80
C PRO A 321 8.07 -1.56 -22.70
N PRO A 322 8.04 -2.58 -21.83
CA PRO A 322 9.09 -2.78 -20.85
C PRO A 322 10.42 -3.05 -21.55
N GLU A 323 11.43 -2.25 -21.21
CA GLU A 323 12.77 -2.44 -21.75
C GLU A 323 13.44 -3.63 -21.07
N LYS A 324 13.85 -4.64 -21.86
CA LYS A 324 14.60 -5.81 -21.40
C LYS A 324 16.02 -5.76 -21.91
N LYS A 325 16.99 -6.01 -21.04
CA LYS A 325 18.41 -6.07 -21.41
C LYS A 325 19.07 -7.28 -20.81
N GLU A 326 20.02 -7.83 -21.56
CA GLU A 326 20.88 -8.91 -21.09
C GLU A 326 22.11 -8.33 -20.39
N THR A 327 22.52 -8.97 -19.28
CA THR A 327 23.74 -8.64 -18.55
C THR A 327 24.31 -9.84 -17.82
N LYS A 328 25.57 -9.76 -17.34
CA LYS A 328 26.21 -10.82 -16.56
C LYS A 328 25.88 -10.67 -15.08
N LEU A 329 25.49 -11.79 -14.43
CA LEU A 329 25.40 -11.92 -12.99
C LEU A 329 26.80 -12.17 -12.42
N LEU A 330 27.39 -11.14 -11.82
CA LEU A 330 28.76 -11.18 -11.32
C LEU A 330 28.86 -11.87 -9.95
N ASP A 331 27.90 -11.61 -9.06
CA ASP A 331 27.86 -12.15 -7.71
C ASP A 331 26.44 -12.10 -7.14
N ILE A 332 26.20 -12.81 -6.05
CA ILE A 332 24.98 -12.72 -5.23
C ILE A 332 25.40 -12.43 -3.79
N VAL A 333 25.08 -11.25 -3.30
CA VAL A 333 25.39 -10.81 -1.94
C VAL A 333 24.12 -10.80 -1.09
N CYS A 334 24.23 -11.23 0.17
CA CYS A 334 23.11 -11.19 1.09
C CYS A 334 23.10 -9.88 1.87
N GLN A 335 22.02 -9.13 1.75
CA GLN A 335 21.76 -7.95 2.56
C GLN A 335 20.85 -8.32 3.73
N VAL A 336 21.03 -7.63 4.87
CA VAL A 336 20.17 -7.79 6.04
C VAL A 336 19.25 -6.59 6.11
N GLY A 337 17.98 -6.82 5.88
CA GLY A 337 16.95 -5.79 5.98
C GLY A 337 16.68 -5.37 7.44
N ARG A 338 15.93 -4.30 7.60
CA ARG A 338 15.57 -3.71 8.90
C ARG A 338 14.76 -4.67 9.78
N THR A 339 14.09 -5.67 9.17
CA THR A 339 13.35 -6.74 9.87
C THR A 339 14.21 -7.96 10.19
N GLY A 340 15.51 -7.92 9.85
CA GLY A 340 16.40 -9.07 9.92
C GLY A 340 16.28 -10.03 8.75
N ALA A 341 15.41 -9.78 7.78
CA ALA A 341 15.30 -10.58 6.57
C ALA A 341 16.63 -10.61 5.82
N ILE A 342 17.05 -11.78 5.42
CA ILE A 342 18.24 -11.95 4.59
C ILE A 342 17.78 -12.00 3.14
N THR A 343 18.04 -10.91 2.41
CA THR A 343 17.62 -10.76 1.03
C THR A 343 18.82 -10.91 0.10
N PRO A 344 18.83 -11.94 -0.76
CA PRO A 344 19.85 -12.08 -1.77
C PRO A 344 19.67 -10.99 -2.83
N THR A 345 20.77 -10.32 -3.17
CA THR A 345 20.84 -9.23 -4.14
C THR A 345 21.85 -9.59 -5.22
N ALA A 346 21.41 -9.62 -6.46
CA ALA A 346 22.29 -9.84 -7.61
C ALA A 346 23.17 -8.60 -7.81
N ILE A 347 24.47 -8.82 -7.95
CA ILE A 347 25.43 -7.85 -8.46
C ILE A 347 25.62 -8.19 -9.94
N ILE A 348 25.29 -7.25 -10.82
CA ILE A 348 25.32 -7.46 -12.25
C ILE A 348 26.32 -6.50 -12.92
N GLU A 349 26.79 -6.87 -14.11
CA GLU A 349 27.52 -5.93 -14.95
C GLU A 349 26.60 -4.73 -15.25
N PRO A 350 27.07 -3.48 -15.05
CA PRO A 350 26.20 -2.32 -15.20
C PRO A 350 25.55 -2.25 -16.58
N VAL A 351 24.23 -2.20 -16.60
CA VAL A 351 23.42 -2.16 -17.83
C VAL A 351 22.41 -1.03 -17.78
N LYS A 352 22.21 -0.33 -18.89
CA LYS A 352 21.18 0.71 -19.00
C LYS A 352 19.84 0.08 -19.35
N VAL A 353 18.83 0.28 -18.49
CA VAL A 353 17.44 -0.15 -18.70
C VAL A 353 16.54 1.02 -18.38
N ALA A 354 15.71 1.43 -19.32
CA ALA A 354 14.76 2.54 -19.17
C ALA A 354 15.42 3.80 -18.56
N GLY A 355 16.59 4.18 -19.15
CA GLY A 355 17.33 5.42 -18.83
C GLY A 355 18.30 5.30 -17.65
N SER A 356 18.07 4.45 -16.65
CA SER A 356 18.95 4.28 -15.50
C SER A 356 19.98 3.15 -15.68
N THR A 357 21.13 3.31 -15.04
CA THR A 357 22.17 2.26 -15.00
C THR A 357 21.94 1.36 -13.80
N ILE A 358 21.60 0.10 -14.06
CA ILE A 358 21.36 -0.92 -13.04
C ILE A 358 22.64 -1.73 -12.85
N SER A 359 23.13 -1.81 -11.62
CA SER A 359 24.26 -2.66 -11.21
C SER A 359 23.90 -3.64 -10.11
N LYS A 360 22.70 -3.50 -9.53
CA LYS A 360 22.20 -4.37 -8.47
C LYS A 360 20.68 -4.56 -8.63
N THR A 361 20.20 -5.77 -8.30
CA THR A 361 18.77 -6.06 -8.28
C THR A 361 18.44 -7.11 -7.24
N THR A 362 17.24 -7.03 -6.66
CA THR A 362 16.78 -8.03 -5.68
C THR A 362 16.54 -9.38 -6.34
N LEU A 363 16.84 -10.45 -5.59
CA LEU A 363 16.47 -11.83 -5.94
C LEU A 363 15.41 -12.38 -4.97
N HIS A 364 14.74 -11.50 -4.25
CA HIS A 364 13.65 -11.77 -3.32
C HIS A 364 14.02 -12.75 -2.20
N ASN A 365 14.23 -14.04 -2.50
CA ASN A 365 14.53 -15.10 -1.55
C ASN A 365 15.27 -16.28 -2.22
N GLU A 366 15.64 -17.29 -1.43
CA GLU A 366 16.31 -18.49 -1.93
C GLU A 366 15.46 -19.30 -2.91
N ASP A 367 14.14 -19.35 -2.73
CA ASP A 367 13.24 -20.12 -3.57
C ASP A 367 13.18 -19.54 -4.98
N PHE A 368 13.16 -18.22 -5.11
CA PHE A 368 13.24 -17.51 -6.40
C PHE A 368 14.53 -17.88 -7.17
N ILE A 369 15.66 -17.93 -6.47
CA ILE A 369 16.94 -18.33 -7.08
C ILE A 369 16.89 -19.78 -7.60
N LYS A 370 16.31 -20.69 -6.81
CA LYS A 370 16.14 -22.09 -7.17
C LYS A 370 15.14 -22.29 -8.31
N GLU A 371 14.00 -21.59 -8.27
CA GLU A 371 12.97 -21.65 -9.31
C GLU A 371 13.50 -21.20 -10.67
N LYS A 372 14.25 -20.08 -10.69
CA LYS A 372 14.89 -19.55 -11.90
C LYS A 372 16.15 -20.36 -12.29
N ASP A 373 16.65 -21.25 -11.43
CA ASP A 373 17.94 -21.93 -11.61
C ASP A 373 19.09 -20.94 -11.84
N LEU A 374 19.11 -19.84 -11.04
CA LEU A 374 20.11 -18.80 -11.12
C LEU A 374 21.44 -19.24 -10.54
N LYS A 375 22.55 -19.01 -11.29
CA LYS A 375 23.93 -19.27 -10.86
C LYS A 375 24.80 -18.03 -11.04
N ILE A 376 25.72 -17.82 -10.14
CA ILE A 376 26.73 -16.76 -10.27
C ILE A 376 27.55 -17.02 -11.54
N GLY A 377 27.65 -16.05 -12.43
CA GLY A 377 28.25 -16.18 -13.76
C GLY A 377 27.25 -16.34 -14.90
N ASP A 378 25.95 -16.47 -14.62
CA ASP A 378 24.91 -16.54 -15.66
C ASP A 378 24.79 -15.23 -16.46
N THR A 379 24.27 -15.36 -17.68
CA THR A 379 23.70 -14.22 -18.41
C THR A 379 22.23 -14.14 -18.09
N VAL A 380 21.79 -13.00 -17.53
CA VAL A 380 20.43 -12.77 -17.06
C VAL A 380 19.74 -11.66 -17.86
N VAL A 381 18.43 -11.72 -17.93
CA VAL A 381 17.59 -10.66 -18.52
C VAL A 381 17.06 -9.77 -17.41
N ILE A 382 17.35 -8.50 -17.48
CA ILE A 382 16.91 -7.46 -16.52
C ILE A 382 15.78 -6.65 -17.14
N GLN A 383 14.77 -6.38 -16.33
CA GLN A 383 13.66 -5.50 -16.61
C GLN A 383 13.38 -4.64 -15.37
N LYS A 384 12.72 -3.50 -15.55
CA LYS A 384 12.12 -2.77 -14.42
C LYS A 384 10.63 -3.15 -14.29
N GLN A 385 10.23 -3.68 -13.15
CA GLN A 385 8.82 -3.92 -12.84
C GLN A 385 8.13 -2.60 -12.49
N GLY A 386 7.02 -2.31 -13.16
CA GLY A 386 6.32 -1.03 -13.02
C GLY A 386 7.20 0.17 -13.30
N ASP A 387 8.24 -0.01 -14.15
CA ASP A 387 9.22 1.01 -14.51
C ASP A 387 10.08 1.57 -13.36
N VAL A 388 9.97 1.00 -12.17
CA VAL A 388 10.63 1.49 -10.94
C VAL A 388 11.64 0.47 -10.43
N ILE A 389 11.24 -0.76 -10.16
CA ILE A 389 12.06 -1.76 -9.44
C ILE A 389 12.74 -2.69 -10.44
N PRO A 390 14.10 -2.73 -10.47
CA PRO A 390 14.81 -3.70 -11.29
C PRO A 390 14.58 -5.12 -10.79
N GLU A 391 14.38 -6.05 -11.71
CA GLU A 391 14.26 -7.47 -11.43
C GLU A 391 14.94 -8.35 -12.48
N VAL A 392 15.32 -9.56 -12.10
CA VAL A 392 15.76 -10.61 -13.01
C VAL A 392 14.54 -11.37 -13.50
N VAL A 393 14.19 -11.21 -14.78
CA VAL A 393 13.01 -11.89 -15.35
C VAL A 393 13.34 -13.27 -15.90
N ASP A 394 14.57 -13.46 -16.42
CA ASP A 394 14.95 -14.74 -17.01
C ASP A 394 16.47 -15.00 -16.98
N VAL A 395 16.86 -16.27 -17.20
CA VAL A 395 18.23 -16.73 -17.31
C VAL A 395 18.46 -17.33 -18.69
N ILE A 396 19.48 -16.86 -19.41
CA ILE A 396 19.84 -17.38 -20.73
C ILE A 396 20.77 -18.57 -20.57
N LYS A 397 20.16 -19.74 -20.31
CA LYS A 397 20.92 -20.99 -20.03
C LYS A 397 21.82 -21.43 -21.16
N ASP A 398 21.47 -21.13 -22.41
CA ASP A 398 22.28 -21.47 -23.59
C ASP A 398 23.63 -20.75 -23.62
N LYS A 399 23.81 -19.68 -22.84
CA LYS A 399 25.07 -18.93 -22.70
C LYS A 399 25.98 -19.44 -21.57
N ARG A 400 25.57 -20.51 -20.87
CA ARG A 400 26.39 -21.17 -19.85
C ARG A 400 27.57 -21.87 -20.48
N ASN A 401 28.72 -21.78 -19.80
CA ASN A 401 29.97 -22.41 -20.25
C ASN A 401 30.54 -23.42 -19.23
N GLY A 402 29.80 -23.71 -18.14
CA GLY A 402 30.19 -24.68 -17.11
C GLY A 402 31.07 -24.10 -15.98
N THR A 403 31.27 -22.76 -15.96
CA THR A 403 32.02 -22.08 -14.88
C THR A 403 31.09 -21.45 -13.85
N GLU A 404 29.78 -21.55 -14.05
CA GLU A 404 28.75 -20.98 -13.18
C GLU A 404 28.74 -21.67 -11.83
N LYS A 405 28.58 -20.85 -10.77
CA LYS A 405 28.59 -21.35 -9.37
C LYS A 405 27.19 -21.26 -8.75
N GLU A 406 26.81 -22.31 -8.02
CA GLU A 406 25.58 -22.28 -7.23
C GLU A 406 25.69 -21.31 -6.06
N PHE A 407 24.60 -20.61 -5.80
CA PHE A 407 24.47 -19.76 -4.63
C PHE A 407 23.99 -20.58 -3.42
N VAL A 408 24.58 -20.30 -2.25
CA VAL A 408 24.19 -20.94 -0.99
C VAL A 408 23.85 -19.84 0.03
N MET A 409 22.65 -19.89 0.59
CA MET A 409 22.24 -18.95 1.66
C MET A 409 23.17 -19.06 2.88
N PRO A 410 23.60 -17.91 3.45
CA PRO A 410 24.44 -17.92 4.64
C PRO A 410 23.66 -18.44 5.86
N LYS A 411 24.31 -19.27 6.67
CA LYS A 411 23.77 -19.80 7.95
C LYS A 411 23.99 -18.85 9.11
N VAL A 412 24.80 -17.81 8.92
CA VAL A 412 25.09 -16.77 9.91
C VAL A 412 24.87 -15.41 9.30
N CYS A 413 24.42 -14.45 10.13
CA CYS A 413 24.17 -13.09 9.71
C CYS A 413 25.47 -12.39 9.30
N PRO A 414 25.56 -11.83 8.07
CA PRO A 414 26.77 -11.14 7.63
C PRO A 414 27.08 -9.85 8.40
N ILE A 415 26.14 -9.32 9.20
CA ILE A 415 26.31 -8.09 9.97
C ILE A 415 26.75 -8.38 11.42
N CYS A 416 26.07 -9.30 12.10
CA CYS A 416 26.28 -9.51 13.55
C CYS A 416 26.78 -10.92 13.92
N GLY A 417 26.95 -11.85 12.96
CA GLY A 417 27.39 -13.21 13.21
C GLY A 417 26.35 -14.13 13.89
N SER A 418 25.19 -13.61 14.28
CA SER A 418 24.13 -14.43 14.89
C SER A 418 23.55 -15.44 13.88
N PRO A 419 22.96 -16.55 14.34
CA PRO A 419 22.35 -17.54 13.44
C PRO A 419 21.28 -16.92 12.53
N VAL A 420 21.20 -17.47 11.32
CA VAL A 420 20.14 -17.19 10.35
C VAL A 420 19.21 -18.40 10.32
N VAL A 421 17.93 -18.18 10.55
CA VAL A 421 16.90 -19.22 10.62
C VAL A 421 15.84 -18.95 9.55
N ARG A 422 15.45 -20.00 8.86
CA ARG A 422 14.26 -20.03 8.00
C ARG A 422 13.25 -20.98 8.62
N GLU A 423 12.08 -20.48 8.95
CA GLU A 423 11.03 -21.32 9.51
C GLU A 423 10.34 -22.15 8.44
N GLU A 424 9.82 -23.29 8.86
CA GLU A 424 9.07 -24.18 7.96
C GLU A 424 7.81 -23.47 7.43
N GLY A 425 7.68 -23.45 6.11
CA GLY A 425 6.59 -22.74 5.41
C GLY A 425 6.86 -21.25 5.12
N GLU A 426 7.97 -20.68 5.60
CA GLU A 426 8.36 -19.31 5.22
C GLU A 426 9.37 -19.30 4.07
N ALA A 427 9.19 -18.31 3.16
CA ALA A 427 10.13 -18.10 2.05
C ALA A 427 11.40 -17.32 2.45
N ILE A 428 11.38 -16.63 3.60
CA ILE A 428 12.41 -15.66 3.98
C ILE A 428 13.23 -16.20 5.16
N ALA A 429 14.55 -16.27 5.01
CA ALA A 429 15.49 -16.53 6.10
C ALA A 429 15.77 -15.22 6.88
N ARG A 430 15.93 -15.30 8.22
CA ARG A 430 16.09 -14.13 9.09
C ARG A 430 17.22 -14.28 10.10
N CYS A 431 17.88 -13.16 10.38
CA CYS A 431 18.79 -13.04 11.52
C CYS A 431 17.98 -13.00 12.82
N ILE A 432 18.32 -13.88 13.78
CA ILE A 432 17.68 -13.92 15.10
C ILE A 432 18.37 -13.03 16.16
N GLY A 433 19.52 -12.45 15.85
CA GLY A 433 20.26 -11.59 16.80
C GLY A 433 19.46 -10.33 17.19
N ILE A 434 19.26 -10.11 18.51
CA ILE A 434 18.46 -8.99 19.01
C ILE A 434 19.17 -7.64 18.84
N GLU A 435 20.50 -7.61 18.98
CA GLU A 435 21.33 -6.41 18.84
C GLU A 435 21.93 -6.24 17.44
N CYS A 436 21.37 -6.93 16.44
CA CYS A 436 21.83 -6.75 15.08
C CYS A 436 21.59 -5.30 14.64
N SER A 437 22.66 -4.58 14.29
CA SER A 437 22.59 -3.16 13.91
C SER A 437 21.67 -2.90 12.70
N ALA A 438 21.48 -3.88 11.82
CA ALA A 438 20.52 -3.77 10.74
C ALA A 438 19.05 -3.70 11.21
N LYS A 439 18.76 -4.20 12.43
CA LYS A 439 17.39 -4.26 12.99
C LYS A 439 17.11 -3.15 14.00
N ILE A 440 18.09 -2.30 14.30
CA ILE A 440 18.01 -1.35 15.42
C ILE A 440 16.79 -0.43 15.33
N LEU A 441 16.54 0.16 14.17
CA LEU A 441 15.41 1.08 13.98
C LEU A 441 14.08 0.40 14.22
N ARG A 442 13.92 -0.83 13.69
CA ARG A 442 12.72 -1.62 13.90
C ARG A 442 12.49 -1.96 15.37
N ASN A 443 13.52 -2.48 16.03
CA ASN A 443 13.40 -2.89 17.42
C ASN A 443 13.06 -1.71 18.33
N LEU A 444 13.66 -0.54 18.09
CA LEU A 444 13.37 0.69 18.81
C LEU A 444 11.94 1.19 18.51
N ALA A 445 11.53 1.21 17.23
CA ALA A 445 10.19 1.66 16.84
C ALA A 445 9.08 0.77 17.43
N HIS A 446 9.28 -0.55 17.42
CA HIS A 446 8.35 -1.50 18.03
C HIS A 446 8.31 -1.32 19.55
N PHE A 447 9.46 -1.16 20.19
CA PHE A 447 9.55 -0.98 21.64
C PHE A 447 8.76 0.23 22.13
N VAL A 448 8.85 1.37 21.44
CA VAL A 448 8.16 2.61 21.84
C VAL A 448 6.71 2.69 21.37
N SER A 449 6.25 1.75 20.55
CA SER A 449 4.91 1.74 19.98
C SER A 449 3.80 1.67 21.03
N LYS A 450 2.55 1.98 20.64
CA LYS A 450 1.36 1.91 21.52
C LYS A 450 1.13 0.51 22.09
N GLU A 451 1.42 -0.54 21.31
CA GLU A 451 1.31 -1.94 21.74
C GLU A 451 2.46 -2.36 22.65
N GLY A 452 3.63 -1.74 22.50
CA GLY A 452 4.80 -1.91 23.36
C GLY A 452 4.74 -1.02 24.58
N MET A 453 5.84 -0.26 24.83
CA MET A 453 5.99 0.59 26.01
C MET A 453 5.24 1.93 25.91
N ASP A 454 4.57 2.22 24.80
CA ASP A 454 3.65 3.38 24.60
C ASP A 454 4.32 4.72 24.98
N ILE A 455 5.50 4.98 24.40
CA ILE A 455 6.27 6.18 24.68
C ILE A 455 5.90 7.27 23.67
N ASP A 456 4.96 8.14 24.07
CA ASP A 456 4.48 9.21 23.22
C ASP A 456 5.59 10.20 22.81
N GLY A 457 5.55 10.66 21.57
CA GLY A 457 6.54 11.59 21.02
C GLY A 457 7.82 10.95 20.44
N LEU A 458 8.10 9.65 20.69
CA LEU A 458 9.18 8.89 20.06
C LEU A 458 8.73 8.17 18.80
N GLY A 459 8.17 8.89 17.82
CA GLY A 459 7.89 8.32 16.52
C GLY A 459 9.17 7.96 15.74
N ILE A 460 9.02 7.12 14.69
CA ILE A 460 10.11 6.59 13.86
C ILE A 460 11.13 7.65 13.44
N LYS A 461 10.69 8.83 12.99
CA LYS A 461 11.56 9.93 12.55
C LYS A 461 12.43 10.52 13.66
N ILE A 462 11.96 10.47 14.89
CA ILE A 462 12.74 10.92 16.05
C ILE A 462 13.75 9.86 16.42
N ILE A 463 13.36 8.58 16.38
CA ILE A 463 14.25 7.45 16.62
C ILE A 463 15.40 7.42 15.61
N GLU A 464 15.11 7.60 14.31
CA GLU A 464 16.12 7.71 13.26
C GLU A 464 17.14 8.81 13.59
N GLN A 465 16.67 10.01 13.94
CA GLN A 465 17.57 11.12 14.29
C GLN A 465 18.42 10.83 15.54
N LEU A 466 17.87 10.12 16.52
CA LEU A 466 18.61 9.72 17.74
C LEU A 466 19.68 8.68 17.43
N VAL A 467 19.37 7.70 16.57
CA VAL A 467 20.30 6.68 16.09
C VAL A 467 21.41 7.30 15.23
N ASP A 468 21.06 8.16 14.28
CA ASP A 468 22.02 8.84 13.40
C ASP A 468 23.01 9.71 14.17
N LYS A 469 22.55 10.35 15.25
CA LYS A 469 23.41 11.10 16.17
C LYS A 469 24.19 10.23 17.15
N GLY A 470 23.96 8.91 17.13
CA GLY A 470 24.61 7.96 18.04
C GLY A 470 24.16 8.07 19.49
N LEU A 471 23.03 8.73 19.77
CA LEU A 471 22.47 8.92 21.11
C LEU A 471 21.82 7.65 21.66
N ILE A 472 21.27 6.81 20.80
CA ILE A 472 20.74 5.49 21.14
C ILE A 472 21.26 4.42 20.18
N LYS A 473 21.63 3.25 20.69
CA LYS A 473 22.13 2.10 19.95
C LYS A 473 21.32 0.83 20.20
N ASN A 474 20.53 0.80 21.26
CA ASN A 474 19.66 -0.31 21.64
C ASN A 474 18.50 0.21 22.51
N ILE A 475 17.60 -0.69 22.87
CA ILE A 475 16.37 -0.39 23.61
C ILE A 475 16.66 0.24 24.98
N ALA A 476 17.69 -0.24 25.71
CA ALA A 476 17.99 0.27 27.06
C ALA A 476 18.49 1.73 27.03
N ASP A 477 19.12 2.16 25.94
CA ASP A 477 19.62 3.53 25.81
C ASP A 477 18.49 4.57 25.78
N ILE A 478 17.24 4.18 25.44
CA ILE A 478 16.06 5.07 25.49
C ILE A 478 15.91 5.65 26.91
N TYR A 479 16.15 4.84 27.93
CA TYR A 479 15.99 5.23 29.33
C TYR A 479 17.15 6.06 29.91
N THR A 480 18.20 6.25 29.11
CA THR A 480 19.36 7.11 29.50
C THR A 480 19.29 8.49 28.82
N LEU A 481 18.33 8.72 27.91
CA LEU A 481 18.17 9.99 27.24
C LEU A 481 17.88 11.15 28.19
N THR A 482 18.50 12.30 27.94
CA THR A 482 18.30 13.55 28.66
C THR A 482 17.41 14.51 27.87
N VAL A 483 16.88 15.54 28.54
CA VAL A 483 16.13 16.61 27.88
C VAL A 483 16.98 17.32 26.82
N GLU A 484 18.27 17.50 27.10
CA GLU A 484 19.24 18.12 26.19
C GLU A 484 19.42 17.33 24.91
N ASP A 485 19.51 16.00 25.01
CA ASP A 485 19.66 15.09 23.86
C ASP A 485 18.47 15.25 22.91
N VAL A 486 17.26 15.14 23.45
CA VAL A 486 16.03 15.23 22.65
C VAL A 486 15.79 16.65 22.14
N ALA A 487 16.10 17.69 22.94
CA ALA A 487 15.96 19.09 22.51
C ALA A 487 16.89 19.43 21.34
N SER A 488 18.03 18.76 21.22
CA SER A 488 19.01 18.94 20.14
C SER A 488 18.45 18.56 18.74
N LEU A 489 17.31 17.87 18.67
CA LEU A 489 16.69 17.42 17.44
C LEU A 489 15.83 18.48 16.75
N LYS A 490 15.36 19.49 17.47
CA LYS A 490 14.46 20.54 16.95
C LYS A 490 14.82 21.93 17.44
N LYS A 491 14.76 22.94 16.57
CA LYS A 491 14.79 24.35 16.99
C LYS A 491 13.64 24.62 17.96
N ASN A 492 13.96 25.21 19.14
CA ASN A 492 13.02 25.48 20.24
C ASN A 492 12.36 24.20 20.83
N GLY A 493 13.06 23.06 20.80
CA GLY A 493 12.51 21.75 21.17
C GLY A 493 12.37 21.47 22.66
N LYS A 494 12.65 22.40 23.60
CA LYS A 494 12.68 22.10 25.04
C LYS A 494 11.35 21.54 25.60
N LYS A 495 10.21 22.13 25.23
CA LYS A 495 8.89 21.63 25.69
C LYS A 495 8.59 20.24 25.12
N PHE A 496 8.91 20.02 23.85
CA PHE A 496 8.77 18.72 23.21
C PHE A 496 9.68 17.70 23.90
N ALA A 497 10.95 18.04 24.13
CA ALA A 497 11.90 17.17 24.79
C ALA A 497 11.45 16.79 26.21
N GLN A 498 10.95 17.75 26.99
CA GLN A 498 10.42 17.47 28.34
C GLN A 498 9.26 16.48 28.26
N ASN A 499 8.29 16.66 27.36
CA ASN A 499 7.16 15.74 27.18
C ASN A 499 7.64 14.32 26.85
N VAL A 500 8.65 14.18 25.97
CA VAL A 500 9.24 12.87 25.61
C VAL A 500 9.92 12.22 26.83
N ILE A 501 10.71 12.96 27.58
CA ILE A 501 11.37 12.42 28.78
C ILE A 501 10.34 12.04 29.86
N ASP A 502 9.28 12.82 30.02
CA ASP A 502 8.18 12.49 30.92
C ASP A 502 7.47 11.19 30.49
N ALA A 503 7.20 11.02 29.18
CA ALA A 503 6.64 9.78 28.64
C ALA A 503 7.57 8.57 28.84
N ILE A 504 8.90 8.73 28.63
CA ILE A 504 9.89 7.68 28.92
C ILE A 504 9.83 7.29 30.40
N ASN A 505 9.80 8.25 31.31
CA ASN A 505 9.74 7.95 32.74
C ASN A 505 8.42 7.32 33.17
N GLN A 506 7.30 7.73 32.56
CA GLN A 506 5.99 7.12 32.80
C GLN A 506 5.98 5.67 32.32
N SER A 507 6.59 5.36 31.17
CA SER A 507 6.62 4.01 30.61
C SER A 507 7.31 2.98 31.51
N LYS A 508 8.22 3.42 32.41
CA LYS A 508 8.87 2.54 33.40
C LYS A 508 7.87 1.83 34.31
N GLN A 509 6.68 2.38 34.50
CA GLN A 509 5.63 1.82 35.36
C GLN A 509 4.61 0.97 34.58
N ASN A 510 4.84 0.71 33.31
CA ASN A 510 3.93 -0.10 32.50
C ASN A 510 3.86 -1.55 32.99
N GLU A 511 2.74 -2.20 32.70
CA GLU A 511 2.49 -3.61 32.99
C GLU A 511 3.53 -4.53 32.32
N LEU A 512 3.87 -5.64 32.98
CA LEU A 512 4.85 -6.61 32.46
C LEU A 512 4.53 -7.11 31.06
N PHE A 513 3.24 -7.33 30.73
CA PHE A 513 2.86 -7.79 29.38
C PHE A 513 3.23 -6.77 28.29
N LYS A 514 3.20 -5.47 28.58
CA LYS A 514 3.66 -4.43 27.63
C LYS A 514 5.15 -4.55 27.37
N LEU A 515 5.96 -4.76 28.40
CA LEU A 515 7.40 -5.00 28.23
C LEU A 515 7.67 -6.26 27.40
N ILE A 516 6.97 -7.38 27.68
CA ILE A 516 7.10 -8.63 26.93
C ILE A 516 6.74 -8.41 25.44
N THR A 517 5.68 -7.68 25.17
CA THR A 517 5.29 -7.31 23.80
C THR A 517 6.36 -6.44 23.16
N ALA A 518 6.83 -5.42 23.87
CA ALA A 518 7.83 -4.45 23.38
C ALA A 518 9.19 -5.08 23.04
N LEU A 519 9.59 -6.15 23.73
CA LEU A 519 10.82 -6.88 23.42
C LEU A 519 10.83 -7.53 22.03
N GLY A 520 9.67 -7.59 21.34
CA GLY A 520 9.58 -8.08 19.97
C GLY A 520 9.94 -9.56 19.81
N ILE A 521 9.61 -10.37 20.81
CA ILE A 521 9.78 -11.83 20.76
C ILE A 521 8.88 -12.37 19.64
N ARG A 522 9.44 -13.13 18.72
CA ARG A 522 8.70 -13.62 17.56
C ARG A 522 7.48 -14.44 17.96
N HIS A 523 6.37 -14.26 17.25
CA HIS A 523 5.06 -14.86 17.53
C HIS A 523 4.42 -14.44 18.85
N ILE A 524 4.99 -13.47 19.57
CA ILE A 524 4.38 -12.87 20.76
C ILE A 524 3.74 -11.54 20.40
N GLY A 525 2.41 -11.48 20.47
CA GLY A 525 1.65 -10.24 20.48
C GLY A 525 1.05 -9.98 21.86
N VAL A 526 0.28 -8.91 21.99
CA VAL A 526 -0.36 -8.49 23.25
C VAL A 526 -1.12 -9.64 23.95
N LYS A 527 -1.84 -10.45 23.17
CA LYS A 527 -2.66 -11.56 23.69
C LYS A 527 -1.81 -12.64 24.36
N SER A 528 -0.78 -13.12 23.68
CA SER A 528 0.15 -14.13 24.23
C SER A 528 0.97 -13.58 25.40
N ALA A 529 1.37 -12.31 25.35
CA ALA A 529 2.05 -11.64 26.45
C ALA A 529 1.16 -11.57 27.73
N LYS A 530 -0.13 -11.21 27.59
CA LYS A 530 -1.11 -11.27 28.68
C LYS A 530 -1.30 -12.70 29.22
N GLY A 531 -1.31 -13.71 28.34
CA GLY A 531 -1.35 -15.13 28.73
C GLY A 531 -0.15 -15.54 29.59
N LEU A 532 1.05 -15.13 29.21
CA LEU A 532 2.28 -15.36 29.98
C LEU A 532 2.21 -14.73 31.37
N THR A 533 1.76 -13.47 31.49
CA THR A 533 1.70 -12.75 32.78
C THR A 533 0.60 -13.24 33.73
N LYS A 534 -0.39 -14.00 33.24
CA LYS A 534 -1.34 -14.72 34.12
C LYS A 534 -0.63 -15.83 34.91
N LYS A 535 0.30 -16.57 34.27
CA LYS A 535 1.01 -17.70 34.89
C LYS A 535 2.28 -17.27 35.60
N PHE A 536 3.08 -16.38 35.00
CA PHE A 536 4.35 -15.91 35.52
C PHE A 536 4.23 -14.48 36.04
N LYS A 537 4.76 -14.22 37.24
CA LYS A 537 4.64 -12.92 37.89
C LYS A 537 5.85 -12.01 37.65
N THR A 538 6.93 -12.56 37.13
CA THR A 538 8.16 -11.82 36.84
C THR A 538 8.74 -12.25 35.50
N ILE A 539 9.52 -11.36 34.88
CA ILE A 539 10.24 -11.67 33.64
C ILE A 539 11.27 -12.79 33.86
N ASP A 540 11.84 -12.90 35.08
CA ASP A 540 12.81 -13.94 35.45
C ASP A 540 12.16 -15.32 35.46
N GLU A 541 10.92 -15.43 35.93
CA GLU A 541 10.16 -16.69 35.87
C GLU A 541 9.95 -17.16 34.43
N ILE A 542 9.63 -16.22 33.52
CA ILE A 542 9.48 -16.52 32.09
C ILE A 542 10.82 -16.96 31.48
N ALA A 543 11.89 -16.25 31.79
CA ALA A 543 13.23 -16.54 31.29
C ALA A 543 13.75 -17.94 31.74
N ASN A 544 13.37 -18.38 32.93
CA ASN A 544 13.80 -19.66 33.49
C ASN A 544 12.84 -20.83 33.17
N ALA A 545 11.68 -20.57 32.58
CA ALA A 545 10.70 -21.60 32.24
C ALA A 545 11.24 -22.57 31.19
N ASP A 546 10.84 -23.84 31.28
CA ASP A 546 11.12 -24.87 30.28
C ASP A 546 10.11 -24.85 29.13
N LEU A 547 10.45 -25.56 28.04
CA LEU A 547 9.62 -25.61 26.82
C LEU A 547 8.24 -26.21 27.07
N GLU A 548 8.15 -27.22 27.95
CA GLU A 548 6.89 -27.91 28.25
C GLU A 548 5.94 -26.96 28.99
N THR A 549 6.46 -26.28 30.01
CA THR A 549 5.70 -25.28 30.79
C THR A 549 5.22 -24.12 29.93
N LEU A 550 6.06 -23.63 29.00
CA LEU A 550 5.69 -22.57 28.06
C LEU A 550 4.64 -23.02 27.05
N SER A 551 4.74 -24.25 26.54
CA SER A 551 3.80 -24.79 25.53
C SER A 551 2.40 -25.08 26.11
N ASN A 552 2.26 -25.17 27.42
CA ASN A 552 0.98 -25.42 28.11
C ASN A 552 0.24 -24.13 28.47
N ILE A 553 0.69 -22.96 28.01
CA ILE A 553 0.03 -21.68 28.23
C ILE A 553 -0.99 -21.45 27.12
N ASP A 554 -2.17 -20.95 27.46
CA ASP A 554 -3.17 -20.55 26.49
C ASP A 554 -2.61 -19.55 25.47
N ASP A 555 -2.92 -19.75 24.19
CA ASP A 555 -2.42 -18.94 23.06
C ASP A 555 -0.88 -19.00 22.85
N VAL A 556 -0.17 -19.93 23.49
CA VAL A 556 1.28 -20.20 23.26
C VAL A 556 1.45 -21.61 22.71
N GLY A 557 1.51 -21.72 21.38
CA GLY A 557 1.81 -22.98 20.72
C GLY A 557 3.30 -23.38 20.81
N LYS A 558 3.63 -24.59 20.36
CA LYS A 558 5.03 -25.12 20.40
C LYS A 558 6.05 -24.21 19.72
N ILE A 559 5.69 -23.56 18.60
CA ILE A 559 6.56 -22.64 17.87
C ILE A 559 6.83 -21.38 18.71
N THR A 560 5.79 -20.82 19.29
CA THR A 560 5.87 -19.63 20.16
C THR A 560 6.68 -19.94 21.42
N ALA A 561 6.44 -21.10 22.07
CA ALA A 561 7.20 -21.54 23.23
C ALA A 561 8.70 -21.68 22.93
N LYS A 562 9.05 -22.23 21.76
CA LYS A 562 10.42 -22.31 21.29
C LYS A 562 11.06 -20.92 21.12
N SER A 563 10.32 -19.98 20.51
CA SER A 563 10.80 -18.59 20.31
C SER A 563 11.08 -17.91 21.65
N ILE A 564 10.22 -18.06 22.66
CA ILE A 564 10.42 -17.51 24.01
C ILE A 564 11.67 -18.14 24.64
N TYR A 565 11.74 -19.48 24.61
CA TYR A 565 12.82 -20.23 25.20
C TYR A 565 14.20 -19.86 24.64
N GLU A 566 14.32 -19.74 23.33
CA GLU A 566 15.56 -19.37 22.64
C GLU A 566 15.92 -17.88 22.88
N PHE A 567 14.92 -16.99 22.91
CA PHE A 567 15.11 -15.55 23.13
C PHE A 567 15.77 -15.25 24.47
N PHE A 568 15.25 -15.79 25.57
CA PHE A 568 15.76 -15.50 26.91
C PHE A 568 17.11 -16.19 27.26
N ARG A 569 17.61 -17.08 26.38
CA ARG A 569 18.91 -17.75 26.55
C ARG A 569 20.05 -17.13 25.77
N GLN A 570 19.77 -16.08 25.01
CA GLN A 570 20.80 -15.29 24.33
C GLN A 570 21.50 -14.36 25.35
N GLU A 571 22.84 -14.33 25.36
CA GLU A 571 23.62 -13.46 26.24
C GLU A 571 23.21 -11.99 26.10
N GLN A 572 23.00 -11.53 24.88
CA GLN A 572 22.52 -10.16 24.58
C GLN A 572 21.16 -9.85 25.21
N THR A 573 20.25 -10.82 25.27
CA THR A 573 18.94 -10.64 25.90
C THR A 573 19.08 -10.53 27.42
N ILE A 574 19.92 -11.36 28.01
CA ILE A 574 20.18 -11.35 29.45
C ILE A 574 20.74 -9.98 29.86
N ASP A 575 21.75 -9.47 29.16
CA ASP A 575 22.33 -8.13 29.39
C ASP A 575 21.28 -7.02 29.23
N LEU A 576 20.48 -7.07 28.13
CA LEU A 576 19.41 -6.10 27.89
C LEU A 576 18.39 -6.06 29.03
N ILE A 577 17.91 -7.23 29.49
CA ILE A 577 16.95 -7.30 30.60
C ILE A 577 17.56 -6.74 31.88
N GLN A 578 18.83 -7.00 32.15
CA GLN A 578 19.51 -6.45 33.33
C GLN A 578 19.60 -4.93 33.24
N ARG A 579 19.97 -4.36 32.09
CA ARG A 579 20.04 -2.91 31.87
C ARG A 579 18.68 -2.23 32.01
N LEU A 580 17.60 -2.87 31.53
CA LEU A 580 16.23 -2.36 31.71
C LEU A 580 15.83 -2.34 33.19
N LYS A 581 16.20 -3.38 33.97
CA LYS A 581 16.00 -3.40 35.44
C LYS A 581 16.77 -2.28 36.12
N ASP A 582 18.04 -2.09 35.76
CA ASP A 582 18.91 -1.04 36.33
C ASP A 582 18.38 0.37 36.00
N ALA A 583 17.73 0.53 34.82
CA ALA A 583 17.03 1.77 34.44
C ALA A 583 15.70 1.99 35.18
N GLY A 584 15.26 1.03 36.00
CA GLY A 584 14.03 1.10 36.80
C GLY A 584 12.75 0.75 36.01
N VAL A 585 12.87 0.02 34.88
CA VAL A 585 11.72 -0.48 34.15
C VAL A 585 11.04 -1.61 34.92
N ASN A 586 9.72 -1.57 35.03
CA ASN A 586 8.95 -2.60 35.70
C ASN A 586 9.06 -3.95 34.99
N THR A 587 9.52 -4.98 35.71
CA THR A 587 9.68 -6.36 35.22
C THR A 587 8.81 -7.36 35.98
N LYS A 588 7.79 -6.86 36.69
CA LYS A 588 6.87 -7.67 37.51
C LYS A 588 5.44 -7.32 37.16
N VAL A 589 4.52 -8.26 37.35
CA VAL A 589 3.10 -7.98 37.31
C VAL A 589 2.79 -7.02 38.46
N LEU A 590 2.15 -5.90 38.11
CA LEU A 590 1.66 -4.97 39.14
C LEU A 590 0.48 -5.63 39.86
N ASP A 591 0.35 -5.38 41.15
CA ASP A 591 -0.77 -5.91 41.95
C ASP A 591 -2.11 -5.51 41.30
N ASP A 592 -2.94 -6.53 41.14
CA ASP A 592 -4.16 -6.49 40.35
C ASP A 592 -5.12 -5.40 40.86
N LYS A 593 -5.23 -4.30 40.13
CA LYS A 593 -6.26 -3.30 40.38
C LYS A 593 -7.68 -3.86 40.17
N SER A 594 -7.80 -5.09 39.59
CA SER A 594 -9.05 -5.80 39.42
C SER A 594 -9.61 -6.40 40.72
N ALA A 595 -8.85 -6.39 41.80
CA ALA A 595 -9.33 -6.86 43.12
C ALA A 595 -10.54 -6.07 43.68
N GLY A 596 -11.09 -5.11 42.95
CA GLY A 596 -12.29 -4.35 43.29
C GLY A 596 -13.50 -4.61 42.36
N TYR A 597 -13.34 -5.35 41.25
CA TYR A 597 -14.44 -5.66 40.36
C TYR A 597 -15.08 -7.00 40.72
N ASP A 598 -16.39 -7.02 40.82
CA ASP A 598 -17.12 -8.30 40.91
C ASP A 598 -17.06 -9.03 39.56
N GLN A 599 -17.17 -10.34 39.58
CA GLN A 599 -17.09 -11.20 38.40
C GLN A 599 -18.43 -11.35 37.67
N ARG A 600 -19.24 -10.25 37.58
CA ARG A 600 -20.62 -10.27 37.03
C ARG A 600 -20.73 -10.73 35.59
N PHE A 601 -19.60 -10.65 34.83
CA PHE A 601 -19.53 -11.11 33.44
C PHE A 601 -18.82 -12.45 33.28
N GLU A 602 -18.50 -13.16 34.38
CA GLU A 602 -17.84 -14.46 34.29
C GLU A 602 -18.67 -15.44 33.44
N GLY A 603 -18.01 -16.13 32.52
CA GLY A 603 -18.62 -17.05 31.55
C GLY A 603 -19.45 -16.38 30.46
N LYS A 604 -19.53 -15.05 30.38
CA LYS A 604 -20.21 -14.32 29.31
C LYS A 604 -19.22 -13.93 28.20
N THR A 605 -19.68 -14.09 26.95
CA THR A 605 -18.91 -13.68 25.78
C THR A 605 -19.59 -12.50 25.11
N PHE A 606 -18.87 -11.41 24.94
CA PHE A 606 -19.32 -10.18 24.29
C PHE A 606 -18.71 -10.03 22.89
N VAL A 607 -19.47 -9.44 21.97
CA VAL A 607 -18.97 -8.97 20.67
C VAL A 607 -19.33 -7.50 20.53
N LEU A 608 -18.35 -6.67 20.15
CA LEU A 608 -18.52 -5.23 19.98
C LEU A 608 -18.64 -4.89 18.49
N THR A 609 -19.61 -4.01 18.16
CA THR A 609 -19.84 -3.55 16.78
C THR A 609 -20.36 -2.11 16.79
N GLY A 610 -20.06 -1.36 15.71
CA GLY A 610 -20.42 0.07 15.64
C GLY A 610 -19.49 0.96 16.45
N SER A 611 -19.75 2.27 16.46
CA SER A 611 -19.04 3.28 17.24
C SER A 611 -19.78 3.55 18.54
N LEU A 612 -19.06 3.50 19.67
CA LEU A 612 -19.62 3.84 20.97
C LEU A 612 -19.39 5.34 21.24
N GLU A 613 -20.30 5.98 21.96
CA GLU A 613 -20.25 7.42 22.23
C GLU A 613 -19.29 7.75 23.39
N ASN A 614 -19.32 6.96 24.46
CA ASN A 614 -18.59 7.21 25.70
C ASN A 614 -17.30 6.40 25.84
N TYR A 615 -17.15 5.31 25.10
CA TYR A 615 -16.00 4.41 25.17
C TYR A 615 -15.44 4.12 23.78
N THR A 616 -14.12 3.94 23.68
CA THR A 616 -13.57 3.22 22.54
C THR A 616 -13.87 1.72 22.66
N ARG A 617 -13.82 0.97 21.54
CA ARG A 617 -14.02 -0.50 21.59
C ARG A 617 -13.04 -1.19 22.53
N ASP A 618 -11.80 -0.69 22.57
CA ASP A 618 -10.75 -1.24 23.42
C ASP A 618 -11.05 -0.98 24.89
N GLN A 619 -11.51 0.23 25.24
CA GLN A 619 -11.93 0.57 26.61
C GLN A 619 -13.14 -0.26 27.07
N ALA A 620 -14.14 -0.39 26.22
CA ALA A 620 -15.30 -1.24 26.56
C ALA A 620 -14.90 -2.71 26.70
N GLY A 621 -13.97 -3.18 25.84
CA GLY A 621 -13.41 -4.54 25.94
C GLY A 621 -12.66 -4.76 27.26
N GLU A 622 -11.80 -3.82 27.66
CA GLU A 622 -11.07 -3.87 28.91
C GLU A 622 -12.02 -3.89 30.14
N ILE A 623 -13.07 -3.09 30.10
CA ILE A 623 -14.09 -3.09 31.16
C ILE A 623 -14.77 -4.47 31.25
N ILE A 624 -15.17 -5.05 30.12
CA ILE A 624 -15.79 -6.39 30.09
C ILE A 624 -14.85 -7.44 30.68
N GLU A 625 -13.56 -7.40 30.31
CA GLU A 625 -12.55 -8.34 30.81
C GLU A 625 -12.29 -8.15 32.32
N ASN A 626 -12.29 -6.91 32.82
CA ASN A 626 -12.13 -6.58 34.24
C ASN A 626 -13.28 -7.17 35.09
N PHE A 627 -14.50 -7.22 34.55
CA PHE A 627 -15.65 -7.88 35.18
C PHE A 627 -15.74 -9.40 34.91
N GLY A 628 -14.67 -10.02 34.38
CA GLY A 628 -14.56 -11.47 34.15
C GLY A 628 -15.18 -11.97 32.85
N GLY A 629 -15.64 -11.06 31.96
CA GLY A 629 -16.20 -11.42 30.64
C GLY A 629 -15.12 -11.70 29.60
N LYS A 630 -15.54 -12.23 28.46
CA LYS A 630 -14.67 -12.50 27.30
C LYS A 630 -15.12 -11.69 26.10
N VAL A 631 -14.18 -11.03 25.41
CA VAL A 631 -14.46 -10.33 24.15
C VAL A 631 -14.10 -11.21 22.96
N SER A 632 -14.99 -11.28 21.94
CA SER A 632 -14.79 -12.06 20.72
C SER A 632 -14.92 -11.17 19.47
N GLY A 633 -14.11 -11.44 18.47
CA GLY A 633 -14.13 -10.72 17.18
C GLY A 633 -15.32 -11.07 16.27
N SER A 634 -16.02 -12.19 16.51
CA SER A 634 -17.12 -12.67 15.66
C SER A 634 -18.31 -13.18 16.45
N VAL A 635 -19.53 -12.96 15.92
CA VAL A 635 -20.77 -13.43 16.51
C VAL A 635 -20.97 -14.92 16.21
N SER A 636 -21.33 -15.69 17.24
CA SER A 636 -21.66 -17.12 17.17
C SER A 636 -22.78 -17.47 18.16
N LYS A 637 -23.29 -18.67 18.11
CA LYS A 637 -24.30 -19.19 19.11
C LYS A 637 -23.77 -19.20 20.55
N LYS A 638 -22.46 -19.07 20.76
CA LYS A 638 -21.80 -18.97 22.08
C LYS A 638 -21.68 -17.54 22.58
N THR A 639 -22.02 -16.54 21.76
CA THR A 639 -22.00 -15.12 22.14
C THR A 639 -23.15 -14.82 23.08
N SER A 640 -22.86 -14.24 24.24
CA SER A 640 -23.90 -13.89 25.25
C SER A 640 -24.54 -12.55 24.94
N TYR A 641 -23.72 -11.57 24.55
CA TYR A 641 -24.16 -10.20 24.25
C TYR A 641 -23.44 -9.62 23.03
N VAL A 642 -24.16 -8.82 22.24
CA VAL A 642 -23.58 -7.96 21.22
C VAL A 642 -23.80 -6.52 21.65
N LEU A 643 -22.72 -5.83 22.02
CA LEU A 643 -22.72 -4.39 22.32
C LEU A 643 -22.68 -3.63 20.99
N ALA A 644 -23.80 -2.99 20.68
CA ALA A 644 -23.99 -2.28 19.41
C ALA A 644 -24.00 -0.76 19.64
N GLY A 645 -23.05 -0.07 19.04
CA GLY A 645 -23.01 1.38 18.91
C GLY A 645 -23.63 1.86 17.59
N GLU A 646 -23.41 3.14 17.27
CA GLU A 646 -23.87 3.73 16.01
C GLU A 646 -23.19 3.06 14.80
N GLU A 647 -23.89 3.01 13.68
CA GLU A 647 -23.42 2.39 12.42
C GLU A 647 -22.98 0.92 12.59
N ALA A 648 -23.66 0.15 13.42
CA ALA A 648 -23.37 -1.27 13.61
C ALA A 648 -23.61 -2.06 12.30
N GLY A 649 -22.53 -2.66 11.75
CA GLY A 649 -22.53 -3.38 10.48
C GLY A 649 -22.96 -4.84 10.57
N SER A 650 -22.43 -5.69 9.68
CA SER A 650 -22.79 -7.11 9.49
C SER A 650 -22.84 -7.99 10.76
N LYS A 651 -22.10 -7.61 11.82
CA LYS A 651 -22.16 -8.32 13.11
C LYS A 651 -23.50 -8.15 13.81
N LEU A 652 -24.17 -6.99 13.66
CA LEU A 652 -25.50 -6.74 14.22
C LEU A 652 -26.55 -7.63 13.53
N THR A 653 -26.54 -7.67 12.19
CA THR A 653 -27.43 -8.55 11.41
C THR A 653 -27.25 -10.00 11.80
N LYS A 654 -25.97 -10.45 11.90
CA LYS A 654 -25.67 -11.81 12.31
C LYS A 654 -26.13 -12.14 13.76
N ALA A 655 -26.11 -11.16 14.65
CA ALA A 655 -26.63 -11.33 16.01
C ALA A 655 -28.15 -11.51 16.01
N GLN A 656 -28.87 -10.74 15.20
CA GLN A 656 -30.31 -10.88 14.98
C GLN A 656 -30.67 -12.25 14.42
N ASP A 657 -29.95 -12.69 13.37
CA ASP A 657 -30.16 -14.00 12.73
C ASP A 657 -29.96 -15.19 13.71
N LEU A 658 -29.01 -15.05 14.63
CA LEU A 658 -28.66 -16.08 15.60
C LEU A 658 -29.43 -15.95 16.92
N GLY A 659 -30.30 -14.94 17.09
CA GLY A 659 -31.05 -14.68 18.30
C GLY A 659 -30.19 -14.32 19.52
N VAL A 660 -28.99 -13.70 19.28
CA VAL A 660 -28.10 -13.27 20.35
C VAL A 660 -28.60 -11.94 20.92
N THR A 661 -28.56 -11.80 22.26
CA THR A 661 -28.97 -10.56 22.94
C THR A 661 -28.12 -9.40 22.51
N ILE A 662 -28.75 -8.35 21.96
CA ILE A 662 -28.14 -7.11 21.57
C ILE A 662 -28.35 -6.09 22.68
N ILE A 663 -27.28 -5.40 23.10
CA ILE A 663 -27.34 -4.36 24.12
C ILE A 663 -26.80 -3.05 23.54
N SER A 664 -27.41 -1.96 23.91
CA SER A 664 -26.93 -0.59 23.63
C SER A 664 -25.78 -0.21 24.56
N GLU A 665 -25.07 0.90 24.23
CA GLU A 665 -24.04 1.44 25.12
C GLU A 665 -24.60 1.86 26.49
N GLN A 666 -25.82 2.42 26.52
CA GLN A 666 -26.48 2.79 27.78
C GLN A 666 -26.79 1.58 28.67
N GLU A 667 -27.29 0.50 28.07
CA GLU A 667 -27.52 -0.75 28.81
C GLU A 667 -26.20 -1.35 29.31
N PHE A 668 -25.13 -1.27 28.52
CA PHE A 668 -23.81 -1.68 28.96
C PHE A 668 -23.32 -0.83 30.15
N ILE A 669 -23.47 0.50 30.09
CA ILE A 669 -23.15 1.40 31.20
C ILE A 669 -23.93 1.02 32.47
N ASP A 670 -25.20 0.67 32.33
CA ASP A 670 -26.02 0.28 33.49
C ASP A 670 -25.62 -1.10 34.02
N MET A 671 -25.10 -2.00 33.17
CA MET A 671 -24.56 -3.31 33.57
C MET A 671 -23.23 -3.20 34.33
N ILE A 672 -22.45 -2.14 34.12
CA ILE A 672 -21.15 -1.95 34.79
C ILE A 672 -21.19 -1.04 36.02
N LYS A 673 -22.29 -0.35 36.27
CA LYS A 673 -22.57 0.37 37.53
C LYS A 673 -22.90 -0.65 38.65
#